data_ceafb358566b38dd68e059d36a5a943f
#
_entry.id   ceafb358566b38dd68e059d36a5a943f
#
_cell.length_a   1.000
_cell.length_b   1.000
_cell.length_c   1.000
_cell.angle_alpha   90.00
_cell.angle_beta   90.00
_cell.angle_gamma   90.00
#
_symmetry.space_group_name_H-M   'P 1'
#
loop_
_entity.id
_entity.type
_entity.pdbx_description
1 polymer ?
#
loop_
_entity_poly.entity_id
_entity_poly.type
_entity_poly.pdbx_seq_one_letter_code
_entity_poly.pdbx_strand_id
1 'polypeptide(L)'
;MTEWTTKEMTKEALNETTTALRDELLPLGAAFLRMAERRAGRALSDEAALTADALMRAFAEASHKGSVCVRRQDLLATLAESMPAPFGRDTADERLERLFDELEALGLLLRRECAAAPETLIAPWVEDGERIYAARYFAQEASLADALVRIASQTPEKPSEAVLSEMRRLTDAIHADEHQAGAVRKALDENLAVICGGPGTGKTTSVVLMLECLLAEKPNLRIYLAAPTGKATSRMAQSIQESVASDRLVHLLPRMGAVLAGKSSAVVEGRTLHKWLVTKTASGERPSKTNPLPCDVLVIDEASMVDIHLAARLFEAVSPKTRVIVLGDKFQLAAVGPGAVFADISSSTGALARHVAELKTSRRFKEKTVIWSLARAVNHEGVAAEDAPDDVVRLLRANLTEPSPEGDIRPAVWFDEAPQPDTGLSSAALEWLDRESQPYLEALAAYVEAERRPGGETDLEEAWTRLWKALARFRPLAAQRRGPQSVEALNRVMESRVKAKLVEIGAYDERFDDEVYPGRVVIVRKNDDVLGVFNGDVGIVVPLPFGPDEDPLTARPRRTVIFGDTGKRIAPSLLPAHETAFAITIHQSQGSEFEHVAVFLPEKPDSGLATRELLYTGVTRTKGTVTIFGSERTLRTAVASRTARVGGLAQRLEERVRSTEVR
;
A
#
# COMPACT_ATOMS: atom_id res chain seq x y z
N MET A 1 -21.84 -44.87 14.35
CA MET A 1 -20.69 -45.79 14.16
C MET A 1 -21.16 -46.90 13.25
N THR A 2 -20.96 -46.76 11.96
CA THR A 2 -21.17 -47.80 10.95
C THR A 2 -19.85 -47.95 10.24
N GLU A 3 -19.27 -49.12 10.43
CA GLU A 3 -18.06 -49.61 9.76
C GLU A 3 -18.26 -49.57 8.24
N TRP A 4 -17.49 -48.75 7.57
CA TRP A 4 -17.29 -48.86 6.12
C TRP A 4 -16.17 -49.88 5.91
N THR A 5 -16.56 -51.12 5.65
CA THR A 5 -15.65 -52.18 5.15
C THR A 5 -15.11 -51.75 3.81
N THR A 6 -13.82 -51.86 3.64
CA THR A 6 -13.04 -51.73 2.40
C THR A 6 -13.59 -52.70 1.33
N LYS A 7 -14.56 -52.24 0.54
CA LYS A 7 -14.94 -52.89 -0.70
C LYS A 7 -14.00 -52.33 -1.78
N GLU A 8 -13.32 -53.22 -2.48
CA GLU A 8 -12.63 -52.89 -3.75
C GLU A 8 -13.64 -52.22 -4.67
N MET A 9 -13.52 -50.89 -4.84
CA MET A 9 -14.30 -50.18 -5.84
C MET A 9 -13.90 -50.69 -7.22
N THR A 10 -14.87 -51.13 -7.99
CA THR A 10 -14.66 -51.55 -9.39
C THR A 10 -14.22 -50.35 -10.22
N LYS A 11 -13.47 -50.57 -11.29
CA LYS A 11 -12.99 -49.56 -12.23
C LYS A 11 -14.12 -48.67 -12.80
N GLU A 12 -15.36 -49.24 -12.87
CA GLU A 12 -16.56 -48.54 -13.30
C GLU A 12 -17.10 -47.56 -12.25
N ALA A 13 -17.13 -47.95 -10.97
CA ALA A 13 -17.53 -47.04 -9.89
C ALA A 13 -16.52 -45.90 -9.69
N LEU A 14 -15.25 -46.12 -9.98
CA LEU A 14 -14.20 -45.12 -9.99
C LEU A 14 -14.43 -44.10 -11.13
N ASN A 15 -14.79 -44.56 -12.33
CA ASN A 15 -15.08 -43.73 -13.50
C ASN A 15 -16.36 -42.88 -13.28
N GLU A 16 -17.42 -43.42 -12.69
CA GLU A 16 -18.64 -42.67 -12.41
C GLU A 16 -18.39 -41.55 -11.38
N THR A 17 -17.59 -41.80 -10.35
CA THR A 17 -17.23 -40.82 -9.33
C THR A 17 -16.34 -39.69 -9.89
N THR A 18 -15.39 -40.05 -10.78
CA THR A 18 -14.51 -39.05 -11.42
C THR A 18 -15.25 -38.20 -12.44
N THR A 19 -16.19 -38.78 -13.20
CA THR A 19 -17.00 -38.02 -14.15
C THR A 19 -17.90 -37.03 -13.43
N ALA A 20 -18.54 -37.40 -12.30
CA ALA A 20 -19.33 -36.49 -11.47
C ALA A 20 -18.48 -35.34 -10.89
N LEU A 21 -17.27 -35.63 -10.42
CA LEU A 21 -16.35 -34.61 -9.92
C LEU A 21 -15.87 -33.64 -11.02
N ARG A 22 -15.81 -34.10 -12.27
CA ARG A 22 -15.45 -33.24 -13.42
C ARG A 22 -16.51 -32.19 -13.72
N ASP A 23 -17.77 -32.46 -13.46
CA ASP A 23 -18.87 -31.48 -13.60
C ASP A 23 -18.88 -30.43 -12.49
N GLU A 24 -18.18 -30.68 -11.38
CA GLU A 24 -18.03 -29.76 -10.25
C GLU A 24 -16.79 -28.84 -10.34
N LEU A 25 -16.03 -28.87 -11.44
CA LEU A 25 -14.85 -28.05 -11.60
C LEU A 25 -15.17 -26.56 -11.50
N LEU A 26 -14.30 -25.79 -10.82
CA LEU A 26 -14.42 -24.35 -10.80
C LEU A 26 -14.32 -23.76 -12.23
N PRO A 27 -14.98 -22.62 -12.51
CA PRO A 27 -14.98 -22.00 -13.83
C PRO A 27 -13.59 -21.79 -14.40
N LEU A 28 -12.60 -21.47 -13.56
CA LEU A 28 -11.21 -21.26 -13.96
C LEU A 28 -10.53 -22.59 -14.33
N GLY A 29 -10.72 -23.63 -13.53
CA GLY A 29 -10.22 -25.00 -13.81
C GLY A 29 -10.82 -25.55 -15.09
N ALA A 30 -12.14 -25.43 -15.27
CA ALA A 30 -12.84 -25.85 -16.49
C ALA A 30 -12.36 -25.08 -17.75
N ALA A 31 -12.05 -23.79 -17.62
CA ALA A 31 -11.52 -22.98 -18.73
C ALA A 31 -10.10 -23.43 -19.11
N PHE A 32 -9.25 -23.68 -18.13
CA PHE A 32 -7.90 -24.20 -18.34
C PHE A 32 -7.94 -25.59 -18.98
N LEU A 33 -8.78 -26.48 -18.48
CA LEU A 33 -8.96 -27.82 -19.02
C LEU A 33 -9.38 -27.80 -20.51
N ARG A 34 -10.40 -26.99 -20.84
CA ARG A 34 -10.81 -26.82 -22.26
C ARG A 34 -9.67 -26.31 -23.14
N MET A 35 -8.83 -25.44 -22.64
CA MET A 35 -7.65 -24.94 -23.36
C MET A 35 -6.64 -26.07 -23.60
N ALA A 36 -6.33 -26.86 -22.58
CA ALA A 36 -5.41 -27.99 -22.65
C ALA A 36 -5.92 -29.06 -23.59
N GLU A 37 -7.19 -29.46 -23.48
CA GLU A 37 -7.84 -30.48 -24.36
C GLU A 37 -7.89 -30.06 -25.83
N ARG A 38 -8.19 -28.76 -26.10
CA ARG A 38 -8.12 -28.23 -27.48
C ARG A 38 -6.71 -28.37 -28.07
N ARG A 39 -5.69 -28.11 -27.24
CA ARG A 39 -4.30 -28.20 -27.68
C ARG A 39 -3.85 -29.64 -27.86
N ALA A 40 -4.33 -30.56 -27.02
CA ALA A 40 -4.10 -31.99 -27.10
C ALA A 40 -4.83 -32.65 -28.29
N GLY A 41 -5.92 -32.08 -28.79
CA GLY A 41 -6.82 -32.67 -29.75
C GLY A 41 -7.59 -33.90 -29.20
N ARG A 42 -7.59 -34.10 -27.88
CA ARG A 42 -8.27 -35.17 -27.14
C ARG A 42 -8.65 -34.71 -25.75
N ALA A 43 -9.57 -35.42 -25.12
CA ALA A 43 -9.84 -35.20 -23.69
C ALA A 43 -8.63 -35.66 -22.87
N LEU A 44 -8.33 -34.89 -21.81
CA LEU A 44 -7.39 -35.30 -20.76
C LEU A 44 -8.03 -36.39 -19.90
N SER A 45 -7.21 -37.18 -19.20
CA SER A 45 -7.73 -38.12 -18.21
C SER A 45 -8.48 -37.38 -17.09
N ASP A 46 -9.43 -38.06 -16.44
CA ASP A 46 -10.17 -37.46 -15.33
C ASP A 46 -9.23 -37.09 -14.17
N GLU A 47 -8.19 -37.90 -13.94
CA GLU A 47 -7.15 -37.59 -12.96
C GLU A 47 -6.39 -36.30 -13.32
N ALA A 48 -5.97 -36.15 -14.59
CA ALA A 48 -5.32 -34.93 -15.05
C ALA A 48 -6.24 -33.73 -14.98
N ALA A 49 -7.55 -33.88 -15.23
CA ALA A 49 -8.55 -32.83 -15.11
C ALA A 49 -8.71 -32.35 -13.67
N LEU A 50 -8.79 -33.26 -12.70
CA LEU A 50 -8.89 -32.92 -11.27
C LEU A 50 -7.60 -32.27 -10.75
N THR A 51 -6.44 -32.79 -11.18
CA THR A 51 -5.14 -32.20 -10.80
C THR A 51 -4.99 -30.78 -11.37
N ALA A 52 -5.47 -30.55 -12.60
CA ALA A 52 -5.47 -29.24 -13.22
C ALA A 52 -6.42 -28.24 -12.50
N ASP A 53 -7.59 -28.72 -12.02
CA ASP A 53 -8.48 -27.88 -11.22
C ASP A 53 -7.85 -27.50 -9.87
N ALA A 54 -7.22 -28.45 -9.17
CA ALA A 54 -6.50 -28.16 -7.93
C ALA A 54 -5.35 -27.16 -8.16
N LEU A 55 -4.62 -27.28 -9.26
CA LEU A 55 -3.61 -26.29 -9.68
C LEU A 55 -4.24 -24.91 -9.83
N MET A 56 -5.39 -24.81 -10.51
CA MET A 56 -6.07 -23.53 -10.71
C MET A 56 -6.63 -22.95 -9.40
N ARG A 57 -7.11 -23.78 -8.48
CA ARG A 57 -7.53 -23.37 -7.13
C ARG A 57 -6.35 -22.78 -6.35
N ALA A 58 -5.23 -23.49 -6.31
CA ALA A 58 -4.00 -23.04 -5.64
C ALA A 58 -3.51 -21.69 -6.21
N PHE A 59 -3.56 -21.51 -7.54
CA PHE A 59 -3.23 -20.23 -8.16
C PHE A 59 -4.21 -19.11 -7.84
N ALA A 60 -5.50 -19.40 -7.83
CA ALA A 60 -6.53 -18.41 -7.47
C ALA A 60 -6.32 -17.93 -6.03
N GLU A 61 -6.09 -18.86 -5.09
CA GLU A 61 -5.83 -18.54 -3.69
C GLU A 61 -4.52 -17.75 -3.51
N ALA A 62 -3.44 -18.20 -4.14
CA ALA A 62 -2.15 -17.51 -4.10
C ALA A 62 -2.24 -16.09 -4.68
N SER A 63 -2.95 -15.91 -5.80
CA SER A 63 -3.19 -14.61 -6.42
C SER A 63 -4.02 -13.71 -5.52
N HIS A 64 -5.04 -14.25 -4.86
CA HIS A 64 -5.86 -13.50 -3.90
C HIS A 64 -5.05 -13.01 -2.70
N LYS A 65 -4.08 -13.81 -2.25
CA LYS A 65 -3.10 -13.43 -1.20
C LYS A 65 -1.99 -12.51 -1.72
N GLY A 66 -1.99 -12.15 -3.00
CA GLY A 66 -0.98 -11.29 -3.64
C GLY A 66 0.35 -11.99 -3.95
N SER A 67 0.39 -13.31 -3.99
CA SER A 67 1.55 -14.09 -4.45
C SER A 67 1.67 -14.07 -5.97
N VAL A 68 2.88 -14.22 -6.50
CA VAL A 68 3.16 -14.28 -7.95
C VAL A 68 3.36 -15.70 -8.46
N CYS A 69 3.51 -16.65 -7.54
CA CYS A 69 3.66 -18.08 -7.83
C CYS A 69 3.04 -18.91 -6.71
N VAL A 70 2.95 -20.21 -6.94
CA VAL A 70 2.55 -21.24 -5.96
C VAL A 70 3.77 -22.10 -5.66
N ARG A 71 4.01 -22.42 -4.39
CA ARG A 71 5.04 -23.40 -4.04
C ARG A 71 4.52 -24.80 -4.30
N ARG A 72 5.40 -25.69 -4.76
CA ARG A 72 5.07 -27.08 -5.01
C ARG A 72 4.41 -27.76 -3.79
N GLN A 73 4.95 -27.54 -2.60
CA GLN A 73 4.37 -28.06 -1.35
C GLN A 73 2.94 -27.57 -1.08
N ASP A 74 2.62 -26.31 -1.38
CA ASP A 74 1.28 -25.75 -1.17
C ASP A 74 0.29 -26.34 -2.18
N LEU A 75 0.75 -26.60 -3.41
CA LEU A 75 -0.04 -27.28 -4.43
C LEU A 75 -0.31 -28.74 -4.05
N LEU A 76 0.70 -29.47 -3.54
CA LEU A 76 0.53 -30.84 -3.08
C LEU A 76 -0.46 -30.92 -1.89
N ALA A 77 -0.44 -29.96 -0.98
CA ALA A 77 -1.43 -29.88 0.09
C ALA A 77 -2.86 -29.67 -0.46
N THR A 78 -3.03 -28.76 -1.41
CA THR A 78 -4.33 -28.53 -2.09
C THR A 78 -4.83 -29.77 -2.81
N LEU A 79 -3.94 -30.51 -3.48
CA LEU A 79 -4.25 -31.79 -4.14
C LEU A 79 -4.72 -32.84 -3.13
N ALA A 80 -4.03 -32.97 -1.99
CA ALA A 80 -4.37 -33.94 -0.96
C ALA A 80 -5.76 -33.64 -0.34
N GLU A 81 -6.12 -32.37 -0.18
CA GLU A 81 -7.43 -31.94 0.34
C GLU A 81 -8.57 -32.12 -0.68
N SER A 82 -8.27 -31.94 -1.96
CA SER A 82 -9.28 -31.92 -3.03
C SER A 82 -9.68 -33.30 -3.54
N MET A 83 -8.91 -34.35 -3.22
CA MET A 83 -9.15 -35.70 -3.72
C MET A 83 -9.63 -36.67 -2.63
N PRO A 84 -10.85 -37.21 -2.75
CA PRO A 84 -11.32 -38.24 -1.84
C PRO A 84 -10.46 -39.51 -1.94
N ALA A 85 -10.13 -40.13 -0.82
CA ALA A 85 -9.51 -41.45 -0.80
C ALA A 85 -10.54 -42.53 -1.30
N PRO A 86 -10.18 -43.54 -2.10
CA PRO A 86 -8.81 -43.91 -2.49
C PRO A 86 -8.57 -43.83 -4.00
N PHE A 87 -7.98 -42.75 -4.47
CA PHE A 87 -7.43 -42.73 -5.81
C PHE A 87 -6.07 -43.45 -5.80
N GLY A 88 -6.04 -44.72 -6.05
CA GLY A 88 -4.85 -45.51 -6.33
C GLY A 88 -3.72 -45.46 -5.26
N ARG A 89 -2.66 -46.23 -5.47
CA ARG A 89 -1.47 -46.23 -4.61
C ARG A 89 -0.53 -45.04 -4.84
N ASP A 90 -0.85 -44.17 -5.81
CA ASP A 90 0.03 -43.09 -6.23
C ASP A 90 -0.06 -41.90 -5.29
N THR A 91 1.08 -41.33 -4.98
CA THR A 91 1.19 -40.12 -4.16
C THR A 91 0.68 -38.89 -4.92
N ALA A 92 0.30 -37.83 -4.21
CA ALA A 92 -0.07 -36.53 -4.82
C ALA A 92 1.05 -35.97 -5.71
N ASP A 93 2.30 -36.25 -5.35
CA ASP A 93 3.48 -35.81 -6.10
C ASP A 93 3.61 -36.53 -7.44
N GLU A 94 3.43 -37.86 -7.47
CA GLU A 94 3.45 -38.65 -8.72
C GLU A 94 2.34 -38.23 -9.70
N ARG A 95 1.19 -37.84 -9.19
CA ARG A 95 0.07 -37.34 -10.01
C ARG A 95 0.39 -35.97 -10.59
N LEU A 96 0.97 -35.09 -9.79
CA LEU A 96 1.41 -33.77 -10.22
C LEU A 96 2.47 -33.90 -11.33
N GLU A 97 3.44 -34.79 -11.16
CA GLU A 97 4.47 -35.06 -12.16
C GLU A 97 3.86 -35.51 -13.49
N ARG A 98 2.93 -36.48 -13.47
CA ARG A 98 2.26 -36.93 -14.69
C ARG A 98 1.50 -35.80 -15.40
N LEU A 99 0.80 -34.94 -14.65
CA LEU A 99 0.16 -33.75 -15.23
C LEU A 99 1.20 -32.83 -15.85
N PHE A 100 2.29 -32.57 -15.15
CA PHE A 100 3.34 -31.68 -15.62
C PHE A 100 4.02 -32.22 -16.88
N ASP A 101 4.30 -33.52 -16.96
CA ASP A 101 4.82 -34.20 -18.18
C ASP A 101 3.84 -34.02 -19.36
N GLU A 102 2.54 -34.21 -19.11
CA GLU A 102 1.52 -34.02 -20.14
C GLU A 102 1.41 -32.52 -20.57
N LEU A 103 1.42 -31.58 -19.64
CA LEU A 103 1.38 -30.16 -19.96
C LEU A 103 2.65 -29.69 -20.69
N GLU A 104 3.81 -30.22 -20.35
CA GLU A 104 5.07 -29.94 -21.06
C GLU A 104 5.03 -30.46 -22.48
N ALA A 105 4.58 -31.71 -22.67
CA ALA A 105 4.41 -32.30 -24.00
C ALA A 105 3.43 -31.52 -24.90
N LEU A 106 2.43 -30.83 -24.29
CA LEU A 106 1.50 -29.95 -24.97
C LEU A 106 2.04 -28.52 -25.17
N GLY A 107 3.23 -28.21 -24.66
CA GLY A 107 3.80 -26.86 -24.66
C GLY A 107 3.00 -25.87 -23.80
N LEU A 108 2.31 -26.34 -22.77
CA LEU A 108 1.55 -25.54 -21.80
C LEU A 108 2.32 -25.27 -20.51
N LEU A 109 3.33 -26.08 -20.22
CA LEU A 109 4.27 -25.90 -19.11
C LEU A 109 5.69 -25.84 -19.67
N LEU A 110 6.52 -25.00 -19.13
CA LEU A 110 7.96 -24.96 -19.33
C LEU A 110 8.62 -25.31 -18.00
N ARG A 111 9.32 -26.43 -17.95
CA ARG A 111 10.18 -26.80 -16.82
C ARG A 111 11.56 -26.21 -17.00
N ARG A 112 12.11 -25.67 -15.94
CA ARG A 112 13.44 -25.06 -15.95
C ARG A 112 14.33 -25.67 -14.88
N GLU A 113 15.42 -26.22 -15.32
CA GLU A 113 16.62 -26.44 -14.54
C GLU A 113 17.52 -25.23 -14.78
N CYS A 114 17.39 -24.20 -13.94
CA CYS A 114 18.29 -23.01 -13.88
C CYS A 114 18.41 -22.05 -15.09
N ALA A 115 18.39 -20.80 -14.77
CA ALA A 115 19.23 -19.63 -15.08
C ALA A 115 18.87 -18.67 -16.21
N ALA A 116 18.36 -18.92 -17.37
CA ALA A 116 18.11 -17.83 -18.34
C ALA A 116 16.62 -17.63 -18.64
N ALA A 117 16.10 -16.41 -18.48
CA ALA A 117 14.78 -16.10 -19.01
C ALA A 117 14.84 -16.30 -20.52
N PRO A 118 13.98 -17.15 -21.13
CA PRO A 118 13.91 -17.22 -22.57
C PRO A 118 13.43 -15.86 -23.09
N GLU A 119 13.99 -15.38 -24.18
CA GLU A 119 13.56 -14.13 -24.82
C GLU A 119 12.06 -14.15 -25.20
N THR A 120 11.49 -15.36 -25.35
CA THR A 120 10.07 -15.59 -25.61
C THR A 120 9.56 -16.73 -24.76
N LEU A 121 8.61 -16.45 -23.86
CA LEU A 121 7.87 -17.48 -23.12
C LEU A 121 6.70 -17.97 -24.00
N ILE A 122 6.79 -19.20 -24.49
CA ILE A 122 5.77 -19.79 -25.35
C ILE A 122 4.70 -20.51 -24.52
N ALA A 123 5.05 -21.03 -23.34
CA ALA A 123 4.15 -21.73 -22.44
C ALA A 123 3.46 -20.76 -21.47
N PRO A 124 2.17 -20.95 -21.14
CA PRO A 124 1.46 -20.12 -20.16
C PRO A 124 1.92 -20.32 -18.71
N TRP A 125 2.55 -21.46 -18.41
CA TRP A 125 3.05 -21.84 -17.10
C TRP A 125 4.56 -22.10 -17.12
N VAL A 126 5.21 -21.82 -16.00
CA VAL A 126 6.64 -22.08 -15.81
C VAL A 126 6.83 -22.72 -14.44
N GLU A 127 7.45 -23.89 -14.41
CA GLU A 127 8.01 -24.50 -13.22
C GLU A 127 9.47 -24.04 -13.09
N ASP A 128 9.82 -23.49 -11.95
CA ASP A 128 11.16 -22.97 -11.63
C ASP A 128 11.56 -23.50 -10.23
N GLY A 129 12.16 -24.66 -10.19
CA GLY A 129 12.43 -25.41 -8.96
C GLY A 129 11.14 -25.68 -8.19
N GLU A 130 11.08 -25.25 -6.95
CA GLU A 130 9.93 -25.46 -6.05
C GLU A 130 8.75 -24.50 -6.31
N ARG A 131 8.77 -23.73 -7.40
CA ARG A 131 7.76 -22.71 -7.69
C ARG A 131 7.13 -22.89 -9.05
N ILE A 132 5.82 -22.74 -9.11
CA ILE A 132 5.04 -22.78 -10.35
C ILE A 132 4.46 -21.39 -10.57
N TYR A 133 4.70 -20.83 -11.75
CA TYR A 133 4.33 -19.47 -12.14
C TYR A 133 3.34 -19.45 -13.30
N ALA A 134 2.46 -18.45 -13.31
CA ALA A 134 1.99 -17.97 -14.60
C ALA A 134 3.15 -17.25 -15.32
N ALA A 135 3.34 -17.54 -16.60
CA ALA A 135 4.50 -17.09 -17.38
C ALA A 135 4.75 -15.57 -17.31
N ARG A 136 3.67 -14.79 -17.28
CA ARG A 136 3.75 -13.32 -17.15
C ARG A 136 4.46 -12.85 -15.88
N TYR A 137 4.20 -13.50 -14.73
CA TYR A 137 4.83 -13.13 -13.47
C TYR A 137 6.29 -13.58 -13.42
N PHE A 138 6.57 -14.76 -13.97
CA PHE A 138 7.93 -15.23 -14.15
C PHE A 138 8.77 -14.24 -14.96
N ALA A 139 8.25 -13.79 -16.13
CA ALA A 139 8.91 -12.81 -16.97
C ALA A 139 9.11 -11.46 -16.28
N GLN A 140 8.13 -11.02 -15.50
CA GLN A 140 8.22 -9.75 -14.76
C GLN A 140 9.28 -9.80 -13.65
N GLU A 141 9.34 -10.88 -12.87
CA GLU A 141 10.40 -11.05 -11.87
C GLU A 141 11.79 -11.12 -12.52
N ALA A 142 11.92 -11.86 -13.62
CA ALA A 142 13.18 -11.99 -14.33
C ALA A 142 13.65 -10.63 -14.89
N SER A 143 12.76 -9.90 -15.59
CA SER A 143 13.05 -8.58 -16.13
C SER A 143 13.39 -7.57 -15.02
N LEU A 144 12.68 -7.60 -13.91
CA LEU A 144 12.95 -6.74 -12.75
C LEU A 144 14.32 -7.06 -12.14
N ALA A 145 14.66 -8.33 -11.93
CA ALA A 145 15.95 -8.73 -11.39
C ALA A 145 17.10 -8.28 -12.31
N ASP A 146 16.97 -8.50 -13.62
CA ASP A 146 17.95 -8.05 -14.61
C ASP A 146 18.12 -6.53 -14.60
N ALA A 147 17.03 -5.77 -14.50
CA ALA A 147 17.06 -4.31 -14.48
C ALA A 147 17.71 -3.76 -13.18
N LEU A 148 17.34 -4.32 -12.03
CA LEU A 148 17.90 -3.93 -10.73
C LEU A 148 19.41 -4.20 -10.67
N VAL A 149 19.84 -5.39 -11.07
CA VAL A 149 21.28 -5.74 -11.07
C VAL A 149 22.03 -4.88 -12.08
N ARG A 150 21.47 -4.61 -13.26
CA ARG A 150 22.05 -3.70 -14.25
C ARG A 150 22.28 -2.30 -13.70
N ILE A 151 21.36 -1.75 -12.91
CA ILE A 151 21.51 -0.43 -12.26
C ILE A 151 22.49 -0.51 -11.10
N ALA A 152 22.36 -1.52 -10.25
CA ALA A 152 23.18 -1.71 -9.06
C ALA A 152 24.66 -1.98 -9.37
N SER A 153 24.95 -2.64 -10.50
CA SER A 153 26.33 -2.92 -10.95
C SER A 153 27.07 -1.69 -11.51
N GLN A 154 26.35 -0.58 -11.74
CA GLN A 154 27.02 0.65 -12.17
C GLN A 154 27.65 1.33 -10.95
N THR A 155 28.94 1.59 -11.03
CA THR A 155 29.65 2.37 -10.02
C THR A 155 29.65 3.83 -10.47
N PRO A 156 28.99 4.75 -9.77
CA PRO A 156 29.06 6.16 -10.09
C PRO A 156 30.47 6.71 -9.85
N GLU A 157 30.74 7.88 -10.41
CA GLU A 157 31.97 8.62 -10.06
C GLU A 157 32.03 8.83 -8.54
N LYS A 158 33.19 8.61 -7.95
CA LYS A 158 33.39 8.83 -6.51
C LYS A 158 33.07 10.28 -6.17
N PRO A 159 32.31 10.55 -5.10
CA PRO A 159 32.04 11.92 -4.67
C PRO A 159 33.36 12.68 -4.42
N SER A 160 33.41 13.92 -4.86
CA SER A 160 34.56 14.79 -4.57
C SER A 160 34.71 15.04 -3.07
N GLU A 161 35.91 15.36 -2.59
CA GLU A 161 36.10 15.69 -1.16
C GLU A 161 35.28 16.91 -0.74
N ALA A 162 35.02 17.82 -1.67
CA ALA A 162 34.10 18.95 -1.43
C ALA A 162 32.68 18.50 -1.11
N VAL A 163 32.15 17.51 -1.86
CA VAL A 163 30.81 16.94 -1.61
C VAL A 163 30.77 16.15 -0.31
N LEU A 164 31.83 15.40 0.00
CA LEU A 164 31.94 14.68 1.27
C LEU A 164 31.99 15.61 2.48
N SER A 165 32.74 16.73 2.34
CA SER A 165 32.77 17.79 3.35
C SER A 165 31.40 18.45 3.53
N GLU A 166 30.72 18.73 2.43
CA GLU A 166 29.35 19.26 2.46
C GLU A 166 28.37 18.29 3.11
N MET A 167 28.43 16.99 2.79
CA MET A 167 27.64 15.96 3.44
C MET A 167 27.85 15.96 4.96
N ARG A 168 29.11 15.98 5.42
CA ARG A 168 29.41 16.04 6.87
C ARG A 168 28.81 17.30 7.49
N ARG A 169 29.05 18.48 6.88
CA ARG A 169 28.46 19.75 7.33
C ARG A 169 26.95 19.69 7.50
N LEU A 170 26.25 19.12 6.52
CA LEU A 170 24.79 19.01 6.52
C LEU A 170 24.30 18.02 7.58
N THR A 171 24.93 16.84 7.68
CA THR A 171 24.53 15.82 8.66
C THR A 171 24.79 16.27 10.09
N ASP A 172 25.91 16.96 10.36
CA ASP A 172 26.21 17.53 11.67
C ASP A 172 25.22 18.64 12.06
N ALA A 173 24.90 19.54 11.13
CA ALA A 173 23.98 20.65 11.37
C ALA A 173 22.56 20.22 11.72
N ILE A 174 22.10 19.07 11.19
CA ILE A 174 20.78 18.53 11.55
C ILE A 174 20.81 17.53 12.71
N HIS A 175 21.97 17.26 13.28
CA HIS A 175 22.21 16.18 14.25
C HIS A 175 21.71 14.83 13.72
N ALA A 176 22.11 14.49 12.49
CA ALA A 176 21.81 13.19 11.89
C ALA A 176 22.42 12.06 12.74
N ASP A 177 21.66 11.01 12.94
CA ASP A 177 22.23 9.80 13.52
C ASP A 177 23.09 9.04 12.48
N GLU A 178 23.81 8.03 12.95
CA GLU A 178 24.68 7.20 12.12
C GLU A 178 23.95 6.58 10.93
N HIS A 179 22.71 6.14 11.14
CA HIS A 179 21.89 5.51 10.10
C HIS A 179 21.48 6.52 9.02
N GLN A 180 21.10 7.74 9.41
CA GLN A 180 20.78 8.81 8.47
C GLN A 180 22.00 9.26 7.68
N ALA A 181 23.13 9.49 8.36
CA ALA A 181 24.38 9.84 7.70
C ALA A 181 24.84 8.74 6.73
N GLY A 182 24.72 7.47 7.16
CA GLY A 182 24.99 6.29 6.33
C GLY A 182 24.10 6.19 5.09
N ALA A 183 22.81 6.54 5.22
CA ALA A 183 21.89 6.55 4.08
C ALA A 183 22.27 7.64 3.06
N VAL A 184 22.60 8.86 3.51
CA VAL A 184 23.06 9.93 2.62
C VAL A 184 24.34 9.50 1.92
N ARG A 185 25.31 8.95 2.65
CA ARG A 185 26.56 8.46 2.09
C ARG A 185 26.35 7.39 1.02
N LYS A 186 25.46 6.42 1.29
CA LYS A 186 25.13 5.35 0.36
C LYS A 186 24.54 5.88 -0.95
N ALA A 187 23.66 6.86 -0.90
CA ALA A 187 23.09 7.48 -2.10
C ALA A 187 24.14 8.26 -2.93
N LEU A 188 25.26 8.67 -2.32
CA LEU A 188 26.38 9.28 -3.03
C LEU A 188 27.32 8.24 -3.64
N ASP A 189 27.55 7.12 -2.97
CA ASP A 189 28.51 6.09 -3.39
C ASP A 189 27.92 5.07 -4.37
N GLU A 190 26.59 4.86 -4.36
CA GLU A 190 25.91 3.81 -5.11
C GLU A 190 24.95 4.39 -6.15
N ASN A 191 24.78 3.69 -7.27
CA ASN A 191 23.82 4.08 -8.29
C ASN A 191 22.39 3.65 -7.94
N LEU A 192 22.24 2.59 -7.13
CA LEU A 192 20.99 2.17 -6.51
C LEU A 192 21.14 2.32 -4.99
N ALA A 193 20.26 3.10 -4.36
CA ALA A 193 20.17 3.21 -2.91
C ALA A 193 18.75 2.86 -2.45
N VAL A 194 18.60 1.82 -1.63
CA VAL A 194 17.33 1.40 -1.04
C VAL A 194 17.31 1.82 0.42
N ILE A 195 16.41 2.73 0.78
CA ILE A 195 16.33 3.31 2.11
C ILE A 195 15.05 2.82 2.78
N CYS A 196 15.22 1.92 3.72
CA CYS A 196 14.14 1.35 4.51
C CYS A 196 14.02 2.11 5.84
N GLY A 197 12.81 2.47 6.23
CA GLY A 197 12.58 3.08 7.54
C GLY A 197 11.11 3.30 7.82
N GLY A 198 10.74 3.18 9.07
CA GLY A 198 9.38 3.42 9.54
C GLY A 198 8.95 4.88 9.43
N PRO A 199 7.72 5.20 9.82
CA PRO A 199 7.23 6.57 9.84
C PRO A 199 8.03 7.44 10.80
N GLY A 200 8.34 8.67 10.36
CA GLY A 200 9.07 9.64 11.18
C GLY A 200 10.57 9.39 11.34
N THR A 201 11.15 8.41 10.64
CA THR A 201 12.60 8.14 10.71
C THR A 201 13.46 9.14 9.90
N GLY A 202 12.83 10.13 9.26
CA GLY A 202 13.55 11.17 8.53
C GLY A 202 13.90 10.81 7.09
N LYS A 203 13.19 9.87 6.46
CA LYS A 203 13.37 9.51 5.04
C LYS A 203 13.40 10.74 4.12
N THR A 204 12.41 11.61 4.20
CA THR A 204 12.32 12.82 3.36
C THR A 204 13.46 13.80 3.65
N THR A 205 13.81 14.01 4.92
CA THR A 205 14.97 14.85 5.31
C THR A 205 16.26 14.31 4.71
N SER A 206 16.48 12.99 4.81
CA SER A 206 17.67 12.35 4.19
C SER A 206 17.69 12.56 2.67
N VAL A 207 16.54 12.46 1.99
CA VAL A 207 16.45 12.72 0.53
C VAL A 207 16.86 14.16 0.21
N VAL A 208 16.38 15.14 0.95
CA VAL A 208 16.73 16.55 0.70
C VAL A 208 18.23 16.78 0.84
N LEU A 209 18.88 16.18 1.86
CA LEU A 209 20.32 16.23 2.02
C LEU A 209 21.08 15.54 0.87
N MET A 210 20.59 14.37 0.43
CA MET A 210 21.15 13.67 -0.73
C MET A 210 21.10 14.53 -1.99
N LEU A 211 19.94 15.14 -2.26
CA LEU A 211 19.75 16.00 -3.43
C LEU A 211 20.63 17.25 -3.36
N GLU A 212 20.78 17.89 -2.19
CA GLU A 212 21.68 19.03 -2.01
C GLU A 212 23.14 18.65 -2.32
N CYS A 213 23.59 17.48 -1.82
CA CYS A 213 24.94 16.96 -2.09
C CYS A 213 25.13 16.62 -3.59
N LEU A 214 24.14 15.99 -4.22
CA LEU A 214 24.20 15.65 -5.65
C LEU A 214 24.22 16.90 -6.54
N LEU A 215 23.50 17.94 -6.17
CA LEU A 215 23.53 19.25 -6.85
C LEU A 215 24.85 20.00 -6.61
N ALA A 216 25.56 19.73 -5.53
CA ALA A 216 26.91 20.25 -5.33
C ALA A 216 27.92 19.64 -6.30
N GLU A 217 27.75 18.37 -6.65
CA GLU A 217 28.58 17.69 -7.66
C GLU A 217 28.19 18.09 -9.09
N LYS A 218 26.88 18.08 -9.39
CA LYS A 218 26.32 18.36 -10.73
C LYS A 218 25.16 19.34 -10.62
N PRO A 219 25.32 20.63 -10.94
CA PRO A 219 24.30 21.65 -10.69
C PRO A 219 23.14 21.67 -11.72
N ASN A 220 23.17 20.83 -12.75
CA ASN A 220 22.19 20.79 -13.84
C ASN A 220 21.41 19.47 -13.92
N LEU A 221 21.25 18.78 -12.79
CA LEU A 221 20.54 17.49 -12.73
C LEU A 221 19.05 17.61 -13.06
N ARG A 222 18.53 16.62 -13.77
CA ARG A 222 17.09 16.36 -13.92
C ARG A 222 16.67 15.34 -12.87
N ILE A 223 15.93 15.80 -11.88
CA ILE A 223 15.51 15.02 -10.73
C ILE A 223 14.02 14.70 -10.87
N TYR A 224 13.68 13.41 -10.94
CA TYR A 224 12.31 12.96 -10.98
C TYR A 224 11.91 12.41 -9.61
N LEU A 225 10.82 12.97 -9.07
CA LEU A 225 10.17 12.49 -7.85
C LEU A 225 8.98 11.64 -8.25
N ALA A 226 8.90 10.43 -7.74
CA ALA A 226 7.89 9.47 -8.12
C ALA A 226 7.29 8.77 -6.90
N ALA A 227 5.99 8.52 -6.93
CA ALA A 227 5.30 7.69 -5.96
C ALA A 227 4.15 6.91 -6.64
N PRO A 228 3.65 5.83 -6.04
CA PRO A 228 2.53 5.06 -6.60
C PRO A 228 1.24 5.86 -6.74
N THR A 229 0.98 6.82 -5.85
CA THR A 229 -0.25 7.62 -5.81
C THR A 229 0.02 9.10 -5.99
N GLY A 230 -0.98 9.85 -6.51
CA GLY A 230 -0.91 11.31 -6.65
C GLY A 230 -0.68 12.00 -5.31
N LYS A 231 -1.41 11.58 -4.28
CA LYS A 231 -1.29 12.10 -2.92
C LYS A 231 0.11 11.93 -2.34
N ALA A 232 0.71 10.75 -2.50
CA ALA A 232 2.08 10.50 -2.03
C ALA A 232 3.09 11.38 -2.79
N THR A 233 2.91 11.55 -4.11
CA THR A 233 3.77 12.43 -4.92
C THR A 233 3.67 13.89 -4.48
N SER A 234 2.46 14.41 -4.32
CA SER A 234 2.22 15.79 -3.89
C SER A 234 2.78 16.02 -2.48
N ARG A 235 2.58 15.06 -1.57
CA ARG A 235 3.10 15.12 -0.21
C ARG A 235 4.63 15.10 -0.17
N MET A 236 5.28 14.27 -0.98
CA MET A 236 6.74 14.26 -1.08
C MET A 236 7.27 15.62 -1.57
N ALA A 237 6.67 16.18 -2.62
CA ALA A 237 7.05 17.49 -3.14
C ALA A 237 6.84 18.60 -2.09
N GLN A 238 5.69 18.60 -1.41
CA GLN A 238 5.38 19.54 -0.33
C GLN A 238 6.37 19.40 0.84
N SER A 239 6.66 18.17 1.29
CA SER A 239 7.61 17.93 2.38
C SER A 239 9.03 18.38 2.05
N ILE A 240 9.44 18.27 0.78
CA ILE A 240 10.71 18.81 0.30
C ILE A 240 10.67 20.35 0.37
N GLN A 241 9.62 20.99 -0.12
CA GLN A 241 9.46 22.45 -0.07
C GLN A 241 9.46 22.96 1.37
N GLU A 242 8.68 22.37 2.25
CA GLU A 242 8.61 22.72 3.68
C GLU A 242 9.96 22.54 4.37
N SER A 243 10.68 21.44 4.06
CA SER A 243 12.03 21.22 4.60
C SER A 243 13.01 22.31 4.17
N VAL A 244 13.00 22.68 2.88
CA VAL A 244 13.88 23.72 2.34
C VAL A 244 13.51 25.11 2.87
N ALA A 245 12.22 25.40 3.08
CA ALA A 245 11.72 26.68 3.60
C ALA A 245 11.82 26.80 5.13
N SER A 246 12.10 25.71 5.86
CA SER A 246 12.17 25.73 7.31
C SER A 246 13.33 26.60 7.83
N ASP A 247 13.11 27.36 8.90
CA ASP A 247 14.15 28.18 9.54
C ASP A 247 15.43 27.40 9.87
N ARG A 248 15.28 26.12 10.15
CA ARG A 248 16.38 25.23 10.48
C ARG A 248 17.25 24.87 9.28
N LEU A 249 16.68 24.72 8.08
CA LEU A 249 17.34 24.16 6.91
C LEU A 249 17.55 25.18 5.77
N VAL A 250 16.85 26.30 5.76
CA VAL A 250 16.88 27.28 4.66
C VAL A 250 18.31 27.77 4.34
N HIS A 251 19.15 27.95 5.35
CA HIS A 251 20.54 28.36 5.17
C HIS A 251 21.50 27.20 4.84
N LEU A 252 21.04 25.97 5.03
CA LEU A 252 21.83 24.76 4.81
C LEU A 252 21.65 24.21 3.40
N LEU A 253 20.54 24.53 2.72
CA LEU A 253 20.10 23.93 1.45
C LEU A 253 20.02 24.97 0.31
N PRO A 254 21.07 25.75 0.03
CA PRO A 254 21.01 26.86 -0.93
C PRO A 254 20.75 26.38 -2.36
N ARG A 255 21.24 25.19 -2.77
CA ARG A 255 21.07 24.67 -4.13
C ARG A 255 19.63 24.18 -4.35
N MET A 256 19.11 23.41 -3.41
CA MET A 256 17.69 23.02 -3.44
C MET A 256 16.75 24.23 -3.40
N GLY A 257 17.07 25.23 -2.57
CA GLY A 257 16.34 26.51 -2.54
C GLY A 257 16.35 27.22 -3.89
N ALA A 258 17.51 27.27 -4.56
CA ALA A 258 17.62 27.85 -5.90
C ALA A 258 16.82 27.08 -6.94
N VAL A 259 16.81 25.75 -6.89
CA VAL A 259 16.02 24.90 -7.80
C VAL A 259 14.54 25.14 -7.62
N LEU A 260 14.03 25.12 -6.38
CA LEU A 260 12.62 25.35 -6.09
C LEU A 260 12.16 26.77 -6.43
N ALA A 261 13.06 27.76 -6.34
CA ALA A 261 12.80 29.15 -6.76
C ALA A 261 12.94 29.38 -8.28
N GLY A 262 13.22 28.33 -9.08
CA GLY A 262 13.43 28.47 -10.53
C GLY A 262 14.70 29.26 -10.91
N LYS A 263 15.68 29.36 -9.99
CA LYS A 263 16.95 30.10 -10.18
C LYS A 263 18.14 29.17 -10.50
N SER A 264 17.87 27.90 -10.82
CA SER A 264 18.88 26.89 -11.15
C SER A 264 18.61 26.29 -12.52
N SER A 265 19.65 25.73 -13.16
CA SER A 265 19.51 24.92 -14.36
C SER A 265 19.02 23.48 -14.07
N ALA A 266 19.06 23.05 -12.80
CA ALA A 266 18.47 21.78 -12.42
C ALA A 266 16.94 21.85 -12.40
N VAL A 267 16.31 20.71 -12.66
CA VAL A 267 14.86 20.59 -12.71
C VAL A 267 14.40 19.49 -11.74
N VAL A 268 13.40 19.81 -10.92
CA VAL A 268 12.74 18.84 -10.05
C VAL A 268 11.28 18.72 -10.48
N GLU A 269 10.88 17.51 -10.89
CA GLU A 269 9.50 17.23 -11.29
C GLU A 269 8.92 16.07 -10.48
N GLY A 270 7.69 16.26 -9.95
CA GLY A 270 6.94 15.23 -9.24
C GLY A 270 5.77 14.69 -10.05
N ARG A 271 5.71 13.36 -10.27
CA ARG A 271 4.58 12.69 -10.92
C ARG A 271 4.41 11.28 -10.37
N THR A 272 3.20 10.72 -10.51
CA THR A 272 3.01 9.30 -10.18
C THR A 272 3.84 8.40 -11.10
N LEU A 273 4.24 7.22 -10.59
CA LEU A 273 4.94 6.21 -11.39
C LEU A 273 4.22 5.89 -12.69
N HIS A 274 2.89 5.73 -12.63
CA HIS A 274 2.08 5.51 -13.82
C HIS A 274 2.20 6.65 -14.84
N LYS A 275 2.16 7.91 -14.38
CA LYS A 275 2.24 9.08 -15.26
C LYS A 275 3.61 9.19 -15.92
N TRP A 276 4.70 8.88 -15.21
CA TRP A 276 6.03 8.79 -15.80
C TRP A 276 6.10 7.75 -16.93
N LEU A 277 5.48 6.57 -16.75
CA LEU A 277 5.53 5.47 -17.70
C LEU A 277 4.62 5.63 -18.93
N VAL A 278 3.64 6.53 -18.89
CA VAL A 278 2.74 6.78 -20.05
C VAL A 278 3.04 8.08 -20.77
N THR A 279 3.76 9.01 -20.14
CA THR A 279 4.16 10.28 -20.76
C THR A 279 5.23 10.02 -21.82
N LYS A 280 4.99 10.44 -23.04
CA LYS A 280 5.96 10.33 -24.13
C LYS A 280 7.20 11.16 -23.84
N THR A 281 8.36 10.62 -24.15
CA THR A 281 9.64 11.34 -24.09
C THR A 281 9.82 12.26 -25.30
N ALA A 282 10.94 12.94 -25.38
CA ALA A 282 11.27 13.79 -26.54
C ALA A 282 11.31 13.02 -27.88
N SER A 283 11.52 11.70 -27.85
CA SER A 283 11.44 10.84 -29.05
C SER A 283 10.00 10.64 -29.56
N GLY A 284 8.98 11.05 -28.80
CA GLY A 284 7.58 10.77 -29.11
C GLY A 284 7.10 9.37 -28.68
N GLU A 285 7.96 8.56 -28.08
CA GLU A 285 7.66 7.21 -27.60
C GLU A 285 7.49 7.17 -26.09
N ARG A 286 6.83 6.11 -25.59
CA ARG A 286 6.71 5.86 -24.15
C ARG A 286 8.04 5.35 -23.59
N PRO A 287 8.34 5.62 -22.31
CA PRO A 287 9.52 5.07 -21.66
C PRO A 287 9.57 3.54 -21.72
N SER A 288 10.76 3.03 -22.06
CA SER A 288 11.05 1.60 -22.22
C SER A 288 12.56 1.35 -22.07
N LYS A 289 13.00 0.11 -22.19
CA LYS A 289 14.42 -0.25 -22.16
C LYS A 289 15.25 0.46 -23.25
N THR A 290 14.66 0.64 -24.44
CA THR A 290 15.30 1.30 -25.59
C THR A 290 15.09 2.82 -25.62
N ASN A 291 14.11 3.33 -24.87
CA ASN A 291 13.81 4.74 -24.73
C ASN A 291 13.64 5.09 -23.25
N PRO A 292 14.72 5.13 -22.46
CA PRO A 292 14.62 5.27 -21.01
C PRO A 292 14.10 6.65 -20.59
N LEU A 293 13.64 6.74 -19.33
CA LEU A 293 13.26 7.99 -18.68
C LEU A 293 14.43 8.98 -18.74
N PRO A 294 14.20 10.20 -19.22
CA PRO A 294 15.27 11.20 -19.37
C PRO A 294 15.56 11.93 -18.05
N CYS A 295 15.98 11.20 -17.02
CA CYS A 295 16.36 11.74 -15.71
C CYS A 295 17.75 11.28 -15.29
N ASP A 296 18.40 12.14 -14.52
CA ASP A 296 19.73 11.86 -13.95
C ASP A 296 19.59 11.23 -12.55
N VAL A 297 18.54 11.64 -11.82
CA VAL A 297 18.18 11.10 -10.50
C VAL A 297 16.69 10.76 -10.49
N LEU A 298 16.35 9.56 -10.01
CA LEU A 298 14.97 9.11 -9.77
C LEU A 298 14.81 8.79 -8.29
N VAL A 299 13.92 9.51 -7.63
CA VAL A 299 13.52 9.25 -6.24
C VAL A 299 12.14 8.60 -6.25
N ILE A 300 12.02 7.42 -5.66
CA ILE A 300 10.77 6.65 -5.55
C ILE A 300 10.39 6.59 -4.08
N ASP A 301 9.26 7.20 -3.71
CA ASP A 301 8.73 7.12 -2.34
C ASP A 301 7.53 6.16 -2.26
N GLU A 302 7.21 5.73 -1.06
CA GLU A 302 6.16 4.74 -0.76
C GLU A 302 6.31 3.45 -1.61
N ALA A 303 7.56 2.98 -1.79
CA ALA A 303 7.86 1.82 -2.64
C ALA A 303 7.25 0.51 -2.13
N SER A 304 6.84 0.41 -0.86
CA SER A 304 6.04 -0.70 -0.32
C SER A 304 4.72 -0.93 -1.07
N MET A 305 4.17 0.13 -1.70
CA MET A 305 2.94 0.07 -2.50
C MET A 305 3.17 -0.31 -3.97
N VAL A 306 4.42 -0.58 -4.40
CA VAL A 306 4.75 -0.91 -5.79
C VAL A 306 4.67 -2.41 -6.01
N ASP A 307 3.76 -2.85 -6.87
CA ASP A 307 3.62 -4.27 -7.26
C ASP A 307 4.66 -4.69 -8.30
N ILE A 308 4.72 -6.00 -8.58
CA ILE A 308 5.69 -6.57 -9.51
C ILE A 308 5.53 -6.03 -10.94
N HIS A 309 4.30 -5.79 -11.39
CA HIS A 309 4.02 -5.30 -12.73
C HIS A 309 4.54 -3.86 -12.92
N LEU A 310 4.23 -2.98 -11.96
CA LEU A 310 4.66 -1.59 -11.99
C LEU A 310 6.19 -1.49 -11.83
N ALA A 311 6.76 -2.28 -10.90
CA ALA A 311 8.20 -2.33 -10.69
C ALA A 311 8.95 -2.78 -11.94
N ALA A 312 8.57 -3.90 -12.55
CA ALA A 312 9.23 -4.43 -13.75
C ALA A 312 9.25 -3.39 -14.87
N ARG A 313 8.10 -2.76 -15.17
CA ARG A 313 8.00 -1.71 -16.19
C ARG A 313 8.83 -0.47 -15.86
N LEU A 314 8.84 -0.06 -14.59
CA LEU A 314 9.58 1.12 -14.16
C LEU A 314 11.09 0.90 -14.30
N PHE A 315 11.63 -0.15 -13.69
CA PHE A 315 13.07 -0.40 -13.68
C PHE A 315 13.62 -0.79 -15.06
N GLU A 316 12.79 -1.39 -15.91
CA GLU A 316 13.12 -1.60 -17.33
C GLU A 316 13.31 -0.26 -18.07
N ALA A 317 12.47 0.74 -17.78
CA ALA A 317 12.51 2.06 -18.38
C ALA A 317 13.55 3.01 -17.76
N VAL A 318 14.29 2.59 -16.73
CA VAL A 318 15.36 3.39 -16.10
C VAL A 318 16.70 3.12 -16.79
N SER A 319 17.40 4.20 -17.15
CA SER A 319 18.75 4.10 -17.69
C SER A 319 19.71 3.54 -16.63
N PRO A 320 20.68 2.67 -17.00
CA PRO A 320 21.69 2.21 -16.05
C PRO A 320 22.54 3.35 -15.46
N LYS A 321 22.59 4.51 -16.12
CA LYS A 321 23.33 5.71 -15.64
C LYS A 321 22.49 6.58 -14.68
N THR A 322 21.19 6.36 -14.58
CA THR A 322 20.31 7.10 -13.67
C THR A 322 20.55 6.64 -12.23
N ARG A 323 20.81 7.57 -11.34
CA ARG A 323 20.87 7.30 -9.91
C ARG A 323 19.47 7.08 -9.35
N VAL A 324 19.23 5.95 -8.71
CA VAL A 324 17.91 5.55 -8.20
C VAL A 324 17.94 5.49 -6.67
N ILE A 325 17.05 6.25 -6.04
CA ILE A 325 16.83 6.26 -4.60
C ILE A 325 15.42 5.73 -4.32
N VAL A 326 15.33 4.59 -3.68
CA VAL A 326 14.07 3.91 -3.37
C VAL A 326 13.78 4.01 -1.88
N LEU A 327 12.65 4.61 -1.52
CA LEU A 327 12.23 4.81 -0.14
C LEU A 327 11.00 3.98 0.16
N GLY A 328 10.95 3.36 1.33
CA GLY A 328 9.78 2.61 1.75
C GLY A 328 9.88 2.14 3.20
N ASP A 329 8.88 1.38 3.59
CA ASP A 329 8.81 0.74 4.91
C ASP A 329 8.41 -0.73 4.72
N LYS A 330 9.33 -1.64 5.03
CA LYS A 330 9.14 -3.09 4.85
C LYS A 330 8.11 -3.71 5.79
N PHE A 331 7.69 -2.97 6.82
CA PHE A 331 6.70 -3.41 7.81
C PHE A 331 5.28 -2.92 7.51
N GLN A 332 5.13 -1.94 6.61
CA GLN A 332 3.83 -1.49 6.15
C GLN A 332 3.18 -2.50 5.20
N LEU A 333 1.87 -2.32 5.01
CA LEU A 333 1.10 -3.09 4.03
C LEU A 333 1.79 -3.05 2.66
N ALA A 334 1.96 -4.22 2.08
CA ALA A 334 2.45 -4.37 0.72
C ALA A 334 1.43 -3.85 -0.30
N ALA A 335 1.85 -3.72 -1.55
CA ALA A 335 1.00 -3.31 -2.67
C ALA A 335 -0.30 -4.15 -2.73
N VAL A 336 -1.39 -3.59 -3.22
CA VAL A 336 -2.63 -4.35 -3.49
C VAL A 336 -2.39 -5.38 -4.59
N GLY A 337 -1.56 -5.05 -5.58
CA GLY A 337 -1.13 -5.97 -6.62
C GLY A 337 -0.13 -7.03 -6.13
N PRO A 338 0.16 -8.04 -6.96
CA PRO A 338 0.99 -9.18 -6.57
C PRO A 338 2.47 -8.82 -6.42
N GLY A 339 3.16 -9.61 -5.59
CA GLY A 339 4.58 -9.49 -5.30
C GLY A 339 4.89 -8.76 -4.00
N ALA A 340 6.10 -9.00 -3.48
CA ALA A 340 6.64 -8.38 -2.27
C ALA A 340 7.93 -7.59 -2.59
N VAL A 341 7.91 -6.83 -3.70
CA VAL A 341 9.09 -6.23 -4.32
C VAL A 341 9.95 -5.46 -3.33
N PHE A 342 9.34 -4.53 -2.56
CA PHE A 342 10.12 -3.71 -1.63
C PHE A 342 10.73 -4.55 -0.49
N ALA A 343 10.01 -5.54 0.02
CA ALA A 343 10.53 -6.44 1.05
C ALA A 343 11.74 -7.24 0.54
N ASP A 344 11.68 -7.73 -0.71
CA ASP A 344 12.75 -8.50 -1.34
C ASP A 344 14.01 -7.64 -1.57
N ILE A 345 13.87 -6.43 -2.11
CA ILE A 345 15.01 -5.54 -2.43
C ILE A 345 15.58 -4.82 -1.21
N SER A 346 14.81 -4.68 -0.12
CA SER A 346 15.25 -4.01 1.11
C SER A 346 15.80 -4.96 2.17
N SER A 347 15.97 -6.25 1.84
CA SER A 347 16.55 -7.23 2.75
C SER A 347 18.02 -6.92 3.04
N SER A 348 18.37 -6.80 4.32
CA SER A 348 19.73 -6.57 4.78
C SER A 348 20.66 -7.78 4.63
N THR A 349 20.10 -8.94 4.30
CA THR A 349 20.83 -10.20 4.05
C THR A 349 20.67 -10.70 2.61
N GLY A 350 19.92 -9.98 1.77
CA GLY A 350 19.69 -10.33 0.37
C GLY A 350 20.81 -9.89 -0.57
N ALA A 351 20.68 -10.23 -1.84
CA ALA A 351 21.66 -9.92 -2.88
C ALA A 351 21.97 -8.42 -3.04
N LEU A 352 21.04 -7.56 -2.71
CA LEU A 352 21.20 -6.10 -2.75
C LEU A 352 21.56 -5.46 -1.41
N ALA A 353 21.96 -6.24 -0.39
CA ALA A 353 22.22 -5.76 0.96
C ALA A 353 23.20 -4.58 1.03
N ARG A 354 24.24 -4.58 0.18
CA ARG A 354 25.20 -3.47 0.11
C ARG A 354 24.55 -2.14 -0.30
N HIS A 355 23.43 -2.17 -1.00
CA HIS A 355 22.68 -0.99 -1.47
C HIS A 355 21.59 -0.55 -0.50
N VAL A 356 21.35 -1.31 0.58
CA VAL A 356 20.31 -1.04 1.57
C VAL A 356 20.85 -0.20 2.72
N ALA A 357 20.13 0.85 3.10
CA ALA A 357 20.30 1.59 4.35
C ALA A 357 19.00 1.52 5.17
N GLU A 358 19.13 1.22 6.45
CA GLU A 358 17.98 1.11 7.36
C GLU A 358 18.00 2.25 8.37
N LEU A 359 16.96 3.10 8.35
CA LEU A 359 16.73 4.17 9.32
C LEU A 359 15.97 3.61 10.52
N LYS A 360 16.60 3.58 11.69
CA LYS A 360 16.04 2.92 12.89
C LYS A 360 15.41 3.90 13.87
N THR A 361 15.93 5.12 13.96
CA THR A 361 15.48 6.11 14.94
C THR A 361 14.28 6.90 14.43
N SER A 362 13.14 6.80 15.08
CA SER A 362 11.98 7.65 14.75
C SER A 362 12.11 9.00 15.48
N ARG A 363 12.03 10.09 14.72
CA ARG A 363 11.97 11.46 15.28
C ARG A 363 10.55 11.92 15.57
N ARG A 364 9.56 11.23 15.05
CA ARG A 364 8.13 11.49 15.28
C ARG A 364 7.70 10.94 16.62
N PHE A 365 8.01 9.68 16.85
CA PHE A 365 7.74 9.02 18.11
C PHE A 365 9.01 9.10 18.94
N LYS A 366 8.98 9.94 20.00
CA LYS A 366 10.09 9.96 20.97
C LYS A 366 10.30 8.52 21.48
N GLU A 367 11.53 8.11 21.62
CA GLU A 367 11.87 6.81 22.21
C GLU A 367 11.14 6.64 23.55
N LYS A 368 10.62 5.42 23.76
CA LYS A 368 9.82 5.05 24.95
C LYS A 368 8.39 5.61 25.00
N THR A 369 7.87 6.24 23.95
CA THR A 369 6.43 6.50 23.88
C THR A 369 5.67 5.18 23.66
N VAL A 370 4.42 5.12 24.13
CA VAL A 370 3.59 3.91 23.98
C VAL A 370 3.38 3.53 22.54
N ILE A 371 3.18 4.51 21.64
CA ILE A 371 3.00 4.24 20.19
C ILE A 371 4.28 3.66 19.59
N TRP A 372 5.46 4.16 19.96
CA TRP A 372 6.73 3.61 19.52
C TRP A 372 6.93 2.17 20.03
N SER A 373 6.66 1.93 21.33
CA SER A 373 6.75 0.61 21.92
C SER A 373 5.77 -0.38 21.29
N LEU A 374 4.53 0.07 21.04
CA LEU A 374 3.50 -0.72 20.37
C LEU A 374 3.89 -1.09 18.93
N ALA A 375 4.37 -0.12 18.15
CA ALA A 375 4.80 -0.38 16.77
C ALA A 375 5.95 -1.40 16.70
N ARG A 376 6.90 -1.32 17.63
CA ARG A 376 8.01 -2.28 17.72
C ARG A 376 7.55 -3.68 18.16
N ALA A 377 6.69 -3.76 19.17
CA ALA A 377 6.14 -5.03 19.64
C ALA A 377 5.32 -5.72 18.54
N VAL A 378 4.49 -4.96 17.81
CA VAL A 378 3.76 -5.47 16.64
C VAL A 378 4.71 -6.03 15.59
N ASN A 379 5.88 -5.43 15.37
CA ASN A 379 6.89 -5.90 14.42
C ASN A 379 7.84 -6.97 14.98
N HIS A 380 7.63 -7.43 16.21
CA HIS A 380 8.49 -8.38 16.93
C HIS A 380 9.93 -7.87 17.11
N GLU A 381 10.12 -6.55 17.19
CA GLU A 381 11.45 -5.97 17.41
C GLU A 381 11.85 -6.06 18.88
N GLY A 382 12.81 -6.93 19.18
CA GLY A 382 13.32 -7.16 20.53
C GLY A 382 12.48 -8.09 21.39
N VAL A 383 11.51 -8.79 20.80
CA VAL A 383 10.64 -9.78 21.45
C VAL A 383 10.60 -11.04 20.57
N ALA A 384 10.55 -12.22 21.19
CA ALA A 384 10.35 -13.46 20.44
C ALA A 384 8.97 -13.47 19.75
N ALA A 385 8.89 -14.08 18.57
CA ALA A 385 7.65 -14.06 17.77
C ALA A 385 6.45 -14.68 18.49
N GLU A 386 6.69 -15.67 19.33
CA GLU A 386 5.70 -16.35 20.17
C GLU A 386 5.17 -15.48 21.32
N ASP A 387 6.02 -14.59 21.85
CA ASP A 387 5.69 -13.71 22.99
C ASP A 387 5.09 -12.37 22.54
N ALA A 388 5.26 -11.98 21.28
CA ALA A 388 4.85 -10.67 20.80
C ALA A 388 3.34 -10.37 20.95
N PRO A 389 2.40 -11.32 20.75
CA PRO A 389 0.98 -11.10 21.04
C PRO A 389 0.69 -10.76 22.49
N ASP A 390 1.37 -11.44 23.44
CA ASP A 390 1.23 -11.17 24.87
C ASP A 390 1.83 -9.82 25.26
N ASP A 391 2.94 -9.44 24.65
CA ASP A 391 3.59 -8.16 24.88
C ASP A 391 2.72 -6.98 24.41
N VAL A 392 2.12 -7.09 23.24
CA VAL A 392 1.18 -6.08 22.71
C VAL A 392 -0.05 -5.94 23.61
N VAL A 393 -0.67 -7.06 24.01
CA VAL A 393 -1.82 -7.04 24.93
C VAL A 393 -1.44 -6.42 26.28
N ARG A 394 -0.28 -6.78 26.84
CA ARG A 394 0.24 -6.22 28.09
C ARG A 394 0.47 -4.70 27.98
N LEU A 395 1.11 -4.23 26.89
CA LEU A 395 1.33 -2.81 26.65
C LEU A 395 0.02 -2.02 26.60
N LEU A 396 -0.97 -2.53 25.88
CA LEU A 396 -2.26 -1.88 25.76
C LEU A 396 -3.05 -1.89 27.07
N ARG A 397 -3.01 -2.98 27.84
CA ARG A 397 -3.66 -3.08 29.16
C ARG A 397 -3.00 -2.20 30.22
N ALA A 398 -1.67 -2.15 30.27
CA ALA A 398 -0.94 -1.29 31.19
C ALA A 398 -1.28 0.19 30.97
N ASN A 399 -1.44 0.58 29.72
CA ASN A 399 -1.78 1.96 29.36
C ASN A 399 -3.23 2.35 29.71
N LEU A 400 -4.13 1.38 29.84
CA LEU A 400 -5.50 1.59 30.34
C LEU A 400 -5.55 1.84 31.86
N THR A 401 -4.57 1.35 32.61
CA THR A 401 -4.56 1.35 34.09
C THR A 401 -3.73 2.48 34.70
N GLU A 402 -2.75 3.02 33.98
CA GLU A 402 -1.88 4.09 34.50
C GLU A 402 -2.37 5.45 34.04
N PRO A 403 -2.68 6.41 34.96
CA PRO A 403 -2.93 7.78 34.59
C PRO A 403 -1.66 8.40 33.99
N SER A 404 -1.81 9.08 32.87
CA SER A 404 -0.70 9.82 32.26
C SER A 404 -0.18 10.88 33.26
N PRO A 405 1.16 11.05 33.40
CA PRO A 405 1.73 12.11 34.24
C PRO A 405 1.33 13.54 33.84
N GLU A 406 0.83 13.71 32.62
CA GLU A 406 0.45 14.99 32.02
C GLU A 406 -1.07 15.21 31.91
N GLY A 407 -1.91 14.36 32.55
CA GLY A 407 -3.38 14.47 32.56
C GLY A 407 -4.03 14.01 31.24
N ASP A 408 -5.00 13.12 31.35
CA ASP A 408 -6.06 12.69 30.42
C ASP A 408 -5.75 12.21 28.99
N ILE A 409 -4.57 12.34 28.42
CA ILE A 409 -4.30 11.85 27.07
C ILE A 409 -3.58 10.50 27.12
N ARG A 410 -4.31 9.43 26.91
CA ARG A 410 -3.75 8.08 26.73
C ARG A 410 -3.33 7.90 25.26
N PRO A 411 -2.05 7.75 24.94
CA PRO A 411 -1.59 7.70 23.54
C PRO A 411 -2.00 6.43 22.81
N ALA A 412 -2.29 5.33 23.54
CA ALA A 412 -2.84 4.12 22.94
C ALA A 412 -3.93 3.52 23.86
N VAL A 413 -5.10 3.28 23.30
CA VAL A 413 -6.26 2.71 24.01
C VAL A 413 -6.79 1.54 23.20
N TRP A 414 -7.21 0.48 23.90
CA TRP A 414 -7.83 -0.67 23.25
C TRP A 414 -9.14 -1.05 23.92
N PHE A 415 -10.14 -1.32 23.08
CA PHE A 415 -11.46 -1.78 23.48
C PHE A 415 -11.71 -3.19 22.93
N ASP A 416 -11.83 -4.15 23.86
CA ASP A 416 -12.18 -5.54 23.58
C ASP A 416 -13.69 -5.71 23.67
N GLU A 417 -14.40 -5.20 22.67
CA GLU A 417 -15.87 -5.22 22.61
C GLU A 417 -16.35 -5.77 21.27
N ALA A 418 -17.43 -6.56 21.33
CA ALA A 418 -18.11 -7.04 20.13
C ALA A 418 -18.97 -5.93 19.51
N PRO A 419 -19.09 -5.91 18.16
CA PRO A 419 -19.99 -4.99 17.47
C PRO A 419 -21.47 -5.31 17.76
N GLN A 420 -22.30 -4.28 17.86
CA GLN A 420 -23.75 -4.40 17.99
C GLN A 420 -24.38 -4.80 16.65
N PRO A 421 -25.44 -5.61 16.63
CA PRO A 421 -26.07 -6.09 15.39
C PRO A 421 -26.68 -5.00 14.52
N ASP A 422 -27.22 -3.94 15.11
CA ASP A 422 -27.94 -2.85 14.42
C ASP A 422 -26.97 -1.85 13.75
N THR A 423 -25.94 -1.42 14.45
CA THR A 423 -24.96 -0.45 13.95
C THR A 423 -23.77 -1.10 13.29
N GLY A 424 -23.43 -2.33 13.68
CA GLY A 424 -22.20 -3.02 13.33
C GLY A 424 -20.96 -2.45 14.03
N LEU A 425 -21.14 -1.63 15.10
CA LEU A 425 -20.07 -1.02 15.88
C LEU A 425 -20.29 -1.32 17.37
N SER A 426 -19.21 -1.36 18.16
CA SER A 426 -19.31 -1.51 19.62
C SER A 426 -19.76 -0.21 20.29
N SER A 427 -20.26 -0.31 21.55
CA SER A 427 -20.65 0.87 22.34
C SER A 427 -19.50 1.86 22.47
N ALA A 428 -18.30 1.38 22.81
CA ALA A 428 -17.12 2.23 22.92
C ALA A 428 -16.75 2.90 21.60
N ALA A 429 -16.97 2.23 20.45
CA ALA A 429 -16.75 2.83 19.13
C ALA A 429 -17.74 3.96 18.84
N LEU A 430 -19.01 3.79 19.21
CA LEU A 430 -20.03 4.82 19.07
C LEU A 430 -19.71 6.05 19.95
N GLU A 431 -19.34 5.84 21.21
CA GLU A 431 -18.92 6.89 22.13
C GLU A 431 -17.64 7.62 21.63
N TRP A 432 -16.67 6.86 21.10
CA TRP A 432 -15.48 7.44 20.51
C TRP A 432 -15.82 8.34 19.31
N LEU A 433 -16.68 7.86 18.41
CA LEU A 433 -17.12 8.63 17.26
C LEU A 433 -17.90 9.87 17.68
N ASP A 434 -18.75 9.80 18.72
CA ASP A 434 -19.49 10.95 19.27
C ASP A 434 -18.52 12.02 19.74
N ARG A 435 -17.55 11.65 20.55
CA ARG A 435 -16.56 12.57 21.11
C ARG A 435 -15.67 13.19 20.03
N GLU A 436 -15.06 12.38 19.17
CA GLU A 436 -14.08 12.87 18.21
C GLU A 436 -14.70 13.62 17.02
N SER A 437 -15.98 13.37 16.70
CA SER A 437 -16.69 14.09 15.64
C SER A 437 -17.21 15.48 16.07
N GLN A 438 -17.36 15.75 17.35
CA GLN A 438 -17.93 17.02 17.83
C GLN A 438 -17.21 18.26 17.25
N PRO A 439 -15.86 18.36 17.27
CA PRO A 439 -15.18 19.51 16.68
C PRO A 439 -15.48 19.71 15.19
N TYR A 440 -15.68 18.60 14.46
CA TYR A 440 -16.06 18.66 13.05
C TYR A 440 -17.49 19.14 12.85
N LEU A 441 -18.44 18.65 13.66
CA LEU A 441 -19.85 19.05 13.60
C LEU A 441 -20.04 20.53 13.98
N GLU A 442 -19.30 21.01 14.99
CA GLU A 442 -19.29 22.41 15.40
C GLU A 442 -18.68 23.32 14.32
N ALA A 443 -17.54 22.90 13.73
CA ALA A 443 -16.91 23.63 12.65
C ALA A 443 -17.79 23.67 11.38
N LEU A 444 -18.52 22.59 11.09
CA LEU A 444 -19.49 22.57 10.00
C LEU A 444 -20.64 23.57 10.26
N ALA A 445 -21.19 23.58 11.47
CA ALA A 445 -22.23 24.53 11.84
C ALA A 445 -21.75 25.98 11.67
N ALA A 446 -20.53 26.29 12.15
CA ALA A 446 -19.93 27.60 12.00
C ALA A 446 -19.71 27.98 10.52
N TYR A 447 -19.30 27.02 9.68
CA TYR A 447 -19.15 27.25 8.24
C TYR A 447 -20.49 27.58 7.57
N VAL A 448 -21.54 26.81 7.86
CA VAL A 448 -22.89 27.03 7.32
C VAL A 448 -23.45 28.38 7.78
N GLU A 449 -23.19 28.77 9.02
CA GLU A 449 -23.59 30.07 9.54
C GLU A 449 -22.83 31.22 8.87
N ALA A 450 -21.52 31.12 8.70
CA ALA A 450 -20.70 32.10 8.01
C ALA A 450 -21.14 32.29 6.55
N GLU A 451 -21.49 31.21 5.87
CA GLU A 451 -21.96 31.23 4.47
C GLU A 451 -23.29 31.98 4.32
N ARG A 452 -24.18 31.91 5.33
CA ARG A 452 -25.47 32.63 5.34
C ARG A 452 -25.35 34.14 5.60
N ARG A 453 -24.20 34.61 6.07
CA ARG A 453 -23.98 36.04 6.36
C ARG A 453 -23.55 36.83 5.11
N PRO A 454 -24.23 37.89 4.72
CA PRO A 454 -23.84 38.72 3.59
C PRO A 454 -22.46 39.40 3.82
N GLY A 455 -21.54 39.31 2.86
CA GLY A 455 -20.30 40.10 2.83
C GLY A 455 -19.12 39.57 3.66
N GLY A 456 -19.16 38.29 4.09
CA GLY A 456 -18.15 37.70 4.98
C GLY A 456 -17.13 36.80 4.30
N GLU A 457 -16.47 37.19 3.17
CA GLU A 457 -15.47 36.33 2.53
C GLU A 457 -14.34 35.88 3.47
N THR A 458 -13.83 36.80 4.30
CA THR A 458 -12.77 36.49 5.27
C THR A 458 -13.26 35.53 6.36
N ASP A 459 -14.48 35.71 6.86
CA ASP A 459 -15.09 34.82 7.85
C ASP A 459 -15.31 33.42 7.30
N LEU A 460 -15.66 33.33 6.02
CA LEU A 460 -15.87 32.05 5.34
C LEU A 460 -14.55 31.27 5.13
N GLU A 461 -13.46 31.96 4.83
CA GLU A 461 -12.13 31.35 4.67
C GLU A 461 -11.58 30.85 6.01
N GLU A 462 -11.77 31.61 7.08
CA GLU A 462 -11.43 31.17 8.44
C GLU A 462 -12.29 29.96 8.88
N ALA A 463 -13.60 29.98 8.60
CA ALA A 463 -14.50 28.88 8.90
C ALA A 463 -14.14 27.62 8.10
N TRP A 464 -13.76 27.77 6.82
CA TRP A 464 -13.24 26.67 6.01
C TRP A 464 -11.97 26.07 6.63
N THR A 465 -11.02 26.90 6.98
CA THR A 465 -9.76 26.46 7.59
C THR A 465 -10.00 25.69 8.88
N ARG A 466 -10.95 26.12 9.71
CA ARG A 466 -11.36 25.44 10.94
C ARG A 466 -12.02 24.09 10.64
N LEU A 467 -12.94 24.04 9.67
CA LEU A 467 -13.63 22.82 9.26
C LEU A 467 -12.63 21.77 8.72
N TRP A 468 -11.70 22.20 7.87
CA TRP A 468 -10.68 21.32 7.32
C TRP A 468 -9.73 20.77 8.41
N LYS A 469 -9.27 21.62 9.32
CA LYS A 469 -8.46 21.20 10.48
C LYS A 469 -9.20 20.22 11.38
N ALA A 470 -10.49 20.42 11.62
CA ALA A 470 -11.29 19.52 12.43
C ALA A 470 -11.43 18.13 11.78
N LEU A 471 -11.61 18.08 10.46
CA LEU A 471 -11.60 16.80 9.72
C LEU A 471 -10.23 16.12 9.77
N ALA A 472 -9.14 16.87 9.63
CA ALA A 472 -7.78 16.33 9.64
C ALA A 472 -7.35 15.82 11.03
N ARG A 473 -8.02 16.25 12.12
CA ARG A 473 -7.70 15.88 13.48
C ARG A 473 -7.93 14.39 13.76
N PHE A 474 -9.02 13.81 13.31
CA PHE A 474 -9.37 12.42 13.59
C PHE A 474 -9.64 11.60 12.33
N ARG A 475 -9.34 10.30 12.39
CA ARG A 475 -9.64 9.40 11.27
C ARG A 475 -9.93 7.98 11.75
N PRO A 476 -11.16 7.49 11.57
CA PRO A 476 -11.47 6.06 11.66
C PRO A 476 -10.86 5.30 10.47
N LEU A 477 -10.10 4.25 10.76
CA LEU A 477 -9.44 3.38 9.80
C LEU A 477 -9.92 1.95 9.99
N ALA A 478 -10.55 1.36 8.99
CA ALA A 478 -11.04 -0.01 9.08
C ALA A 478 -10.22 -0.99 8.23
N ALA A 479 -10.11 -2.22 8.71
CA ALA A 479 -9.48 -3.31 7.99
C ALA A 479 -10.28 -3.70 6.73
N GLN A 480 -11.60 -3.59 6.78
CA GLN A 480 -12.54 -4.07 5.77
C GLN A 480 -13.52 -2.99 5.31
N ARG A 481 -14.08 -3.18 4.09
CA ARG A 481 -15.01 -2.22 3.50
C ARG A 481 -16.46 -2.43 3.96
N ARG A 482 -16.89 -3.69 4.12
CA ARG A 482 -18.26 -4.09 4.41
C ARG A 482 -18.34 -4.99 5.63
N GLY A 483 -19.54 -5.05 6.25
CA GLY A 483 -19.81 -5.84 7.44
C GLY A 483 -19.58 -5.06 8.74
N PRO A 484 -19.54 -5.75 9.89
CA PRO A 484 -19.26 -5.11 11.18
C PRO A 484 -17.86 -4.48 11.22
N GLN A 485 -17.70 -3.39 11.96
CA GLN A 485 -16.45 -2.64 12.13
C GLN A 485 -15.80 -2.23 10.79
N SER A 486 -16.64 -1.93 9.80
CA SER A 486 -16.21 -1.62 8.43
C SER A 486 -16.29 -0.13 8.11
N VAL A 487 -15.66 0.25 6.99
CA VAL A 487 -15.80 1.60 6.43
C VAL A 487 -17.27 1.98 6.21
N GLU A 488 -18.09 1.05 5.71
CA GLU A 488 -19.52 1.30 5.46
C GLU A 488 -20.29 1.56 6.76
N ALA A 489 -20.08 0.74 7.80
CA ALA A 489 -20.73 0.92 9.10
C ALA A 489 -20.34 2.27 9.73
N LEU A 490 -19.05 2.60 9.73
CA LEU A 490 -18.53 3.86 10.28
C LEU A 490 -19.06 5.08 9.52
N ASN A 491 -19.05 5.04 8.19
CA ASN A 491 -19.55 6.15 7.37
C ASN A 491 -21.05 6.35 7.56
N ARG A 492 -21.84 5.29 7.69
CA ARG A 492 -23.30 5.37 7.96
C ARG A 492 -23.60 6.09 9.28
N VAL A 493 -22.86 5.76 10.35
CA VAL A 493 -23.01 6.42 11.65
C VAL A 493 -22.61 7.89 11.56
N MET A 494 -21.49 8.20 10.90
CA MET A 494 -21.05 9.59 10.72
C MET A 494 -22.02 10.40 9.87
N GLU A 495 -22.55 9.83 8.80
CA GLU A 495 -23.57 10.46 7.97
C GLU A 495 -24.81 10.83 8.78
N SER A 496 -25.32 9.90 9.60
CA SER A 496 -26.46 10.16 10.48
C SER A 496 -26.20 11.31 11.44
N ARG A 497 -24.99 11.42 12.03
CA ARG A 497 -24.61 12.51 12.92
C ARG A 497 -24.53 13.85 12.20
N VAL A 498 -23.93 13.89 11.01
CA VAL A 498 -23.85 15.12 10.20
C VAL A 498 -25.25 15.59 9.83
N LYS A 499 -26.11 14.70 9.35
CA LYS A 499 -27.50 15.03 9.00
C LYS A 499 -28.28 15.53 10.25
N ALA A 500 -28.13 14.87 11.39
CA ALA A 500 -28.76 15.34 12.64
C ALA A 500 -28.30 16.75 13.03
N LYS A 501 -27.00 17.05 12.92
CA LYS A 501 -26.48 18.40 13.17
C LYS A 501 -27.01 19.43 12.19
N LEU A 502 -27.13 19.09 10.92
CA LEU A 502 -27.70 19.96 9.90
C LEU A 502 -29.19 20.25 10.15
N VAL A 503 -29.95 19.27 10.63
CA VAL A 503 -31.35 19.47 11.06
C VAL A 503 -31.41 20.42 12.25
N GLU A 504 -30.55 20.22 13.27
CA GLU A 504 -30.47 21.08 14.47
C GLU A 504 -30.27 22.56 14.10
N ILE A 505 -29.40 22.85 13.12
CA ILE A 505 -29.09 24.21 12.69
C ILE A 505 -29.97 24.70 11.52
N GLY A 506 -31.03 23.96 11.15
CA GLY A 506 -31.93 24.33 10.05
C GLY A 506 -31.26 24.41 8.68
N ALA A 507 -30.25 23.57 8.44
CA ALA A 507 -29.48 23.53 7.20
C ALA A 507 -29.70 22.24 6.37
N TYR A 508 -30.60 21.38 6.81
CA TYR A 508 -30.99 20.15 6.13
C TYR A 508 -32.46 20.22 5.71
N ASP A 509 -32.69 19.94 4.45
CA ASP A 509 -34.04 19.87 3.89
C ASP A 509 -34.28 18.46 3.37
N GLU A 510 -35.16 17.70 4.03
CA GLU A 510 -35.49 16.34 3.69
C GLU A 510 -36.09 16.18 2.28
N ARG A 511 -36.66 17.26 1.73
CA ARG A 511 -37.20 17.28 0.34
C ARG A 511 -36.09 17.09 -0.70
N PHE A 512 -34.85 17.41 -0.32
CA PHE A 512 -33.65 17.31 -1.14
C PHE A 512 -32.62 16.37 -0.52
N ASP A 513 -33.12 15.29 0.15
CA ASP A 513 -32.26 14.23 0.70
C ASP A 513 -31.65 13.44 -0.46
N ASP A 514 -30.57 13.97 -0.96
CA ASP A 514 -29.71 13.33 -1.96
C ASP A 514 -28.38 12.91 -1.29
N GLU A 515 -27.61 12.14 -2.01
CA GLU A 515 -26.28 11.72 -1.56
C GLU A 515 -25.31 12.90 -1.36
N VAL A 516 -25.69 14.12 -1.79
CA VAL A 516 -24.83 15.31 -1.78
C VAL A 516 -25.35 16.27 -0.71
N TYR A 517 -25.06 16.03 0.56
CA TYR A 517 -25.46 16.89 1.68
C TYR A 517 -24.26 17.72 2.20
N PRO A 518 -24.45 18.93 2.75
CA PRO A 518 -23.38 19.71 3.35
C PRO A 518 -22.66 18.94 4.47
N GLY A 519 -21.33 19.06 4.52
CA GLY A 519 -20.53 18.32 5.47
C GLY A 519 -20.25 16.87 5.08
N ARG A 520 -20.75 16.37 3.93
CA ARG A 520 -20.30 15.08 3.43
C ARG A 520 -18.84 15.14 3.06
N VAL A 521 -18.05 14.24 3.62
CA VAL A 521 -16.65 14.04 3.23
C VAL A 521 -16.59 13.05 2.08
N VAL A 522 -15.93 13.39 1.00
CA VAL A 522 -15.78 12.54 -0.18
C VAL A 522 -14.31 12.26 -0.46
N ILE A 523 -14.02 11.06 -0.97
CA ILE A 523 -12.70 10.68 -1.49
C ILE A 523 -12.83 10.27 -2.97
N VAL A 524 -11.98 10.85 -3.80
CA VAL A 524 -11.91 10.53 -5.23
C VAL A 524 -11.36 9.12 -5.43
N ARG A 525 -11.97 8.35 -6.34
CA ARG A 525 -11.59 6.96 -6.66
C ARG A 525 -10.96 6.81 -8.04
N LYS A 526 -11.06 7.81 -8.89
CA LYS A 526 -10.51 7.79 -10.25
C LYS A 526 -9.87 9.15 -10.57
N ASN A 527 -8.67 9.09 -11.12
CA ASN A 527 -7.97 10.29 -11.57
C ASN A 527 -8.75 11.01 -12.68
N ASP A 528 -8.77 12.34 -12.62
CA ASP A 528 -9.24 13.21 -13.67
C ASP A 528 -8.21 14.33 -13.87
N ASP A 529 -7.44 14.24 -14.95
CA ASP A 529 -6.37 15.19 -15.26
C ASP A 529 -6.94 16.56 -15.70
N VAL A 530 -8.17 16.62 -16.25
CA VAL A 530 -8.82 17.86 -16.69
C VAL A 530 -9.28 18.65 -15.47
N LEU A 531 -9.96 17.96 -14.55
CA LEU A 531 -10.36 18.54 -13.27
C LEU A 531 -9.17 18.70 -12.32
N GLY A 532 -8.05 18.00 -12.55
CA GLY A 532 -6.87 18.01 -11.70
C GLY A 532 -7.16 17.47 -10.30
N VAL A 533 -7.95 16.42 -10.23
CA VAL A 533 -8.20 15.65 -9.00
C VAL A 533 -7.78 14.21 -9.18
N PHE A 534 -7.23 13.61 -8.13
CA PHE A 534 -6.58 12.32 -8.20
C PHE A 534 -7.18 11.34 -7.18
N ASN A 535 -7.00 10.06 -7.44
CA ASN A 535 -7.41 9.00 -6.52
C ASN A 535 -6.74 9.22 -5.15
N GLY A 536 -7.57 9.31 -4.11
CA GLY A 536 -7.18 9.60 -2.75
C GLY A 536 -7.37 11.06 -2.31
N ASP A 537 -7.66 12.00 -3.24
CA ASP A 537 -7.99 13.37 -2.87
C ASP A 537 -9.28 13.42 -2.06
N VAL A 538 -9.25 14.18 -0.97
CA VAL A 538 -10.37 14.31 -0.04
C VAL A 538 -10.95 15.72 -0.12
N GLY A 539 -12.28 15.79 -0.22
CA GLY A 539 -13.01 17.06 -0.22
C GLY A 539 -14.21 17.03 0.71
N ILE A 540 -14.73 18.19 1.03
CA ILE A 540 -15.94 18.37 1.82
C ILE A 540 -16.99 19.06 0.96
N VAL A 541 -18.20 18.51 0.94
CA VAL A 541 -19.35 19.16 0.33
C VAL A 541 -19.76 20.34 1.21
N VAL A 542 -19.86 21.52 0.63
CA VAL A 542 -20.30 22.73 1.34
C VAL A 542 -21.43 23.41 0.58
N PRO A 543 -22.30 24.15 1.28
CA PRO A 543 -23.35 24.93 0.62
C PRO A 543 -22.74 26.09 -0.17
N LEU A 544 -23.49 26.58 -1.12
CA LEU A 544 -23.26 27.83 -1.85
C LEU A 544 -24.46 28.74 -1.66
N PRO A 545 -24.27 30.06 -1.65
CA PRO A 545 -25.37 31.03 -1.54
C PRO A 545 -26.37 30.84 -2.68
N PHE A 546 -27.63 31.10 -2.40
CA PHE A 546 -28.64 31.18 -3.44
C PHE A 546 -28.35 32.35 -4.36
N GLY A 547 -28.74 32.21 -5.63
CA GLY A 547 -28.65 33.33 -6.56
C GLY A 547 -29.56 34.49 -6.15
N PRO A 548 -29.32 35.73 -6.65
CA PRO A 548 -30.09 36.90 -6.26
C PRO A 548 -31.59 36.81 -6.58
N ASP A 549 -31.94 35.99 -7.58
CA ASP A 549 -33.32 35.78 -8.03
C ASP A 549 -33.90 34.43 -7.58
N GLU A 550 -33.19 33.67 -6.75
CA GLU A 550 -33.61 32.34 -6.27
C GLU A 550 -34.33 32.48 -4.90
N ASP A 551 -35.54 31.95 -4.81
CA ASP A 551 -36.26 31.85 -3.52
C ASP A 551 -35.73 30.66 -2.71
N PRO A 552 -35.10 30.87 -1.55
CA PRO A 552 -34.56 29.81 -0.70
C PRO A 552 -35.60 28.75 -0.25
N LEU A 553 -36.90 29.07 -0.28
CA LEU A 553 -37.96 28.15 0.10
C LEU A 553 -38.34 27.15 -1.00
N THR A 554 -38.06 27.50 -2.24
CA THR A 554 -38.45 26.71 -3.43
C THR A 554 -37.29 26.24 -4.28
N ALA A 555 -36.19 26.97 -4.26
CA ALA A 555 -35.00 26.65 -5.04
C ALA A 555 -34.24 25.45 -4.48
N ARG A 556 -33.64 24.66 -5.36
CA ARG A 556 -32.75 23.56 -4.95
C ARG A 556 -31.45 24.13 -4.35
N PRO A 557 -31.04 23.67 -3.17
CA PRO A 557 -29.79 24.14 -2.53
C PRO A 557 -28.58 23.89 -3.43
N ARG A 558 -27.81 24.93 -3.67
CA ARG A 558 -26.54 24.83 -4.44
C ARG A 558 -25.40 24.37 -3.56
N ARG A 559 -24.54 23.53 -4.10
CA ARG A 559 -23.43 22.91 -3.36
C ARG A 559 -22.18 22.84 -4.21
N THR A 560 -21.03 22.85 -3.55
CA THR A 560 -19.71 22.59 -4.17
C THR A 560 -18.90 21.67 -3.27
N VAL A 561 -17.90 21.00 -3.86
CA VAL A 561 -16.91 20.25 -3.10
C VAL A 561 -15.63 21.07 -3.08
N ILE A 562 -15.10 21.32 -1.90
CA ILE A 562 -13.80 21.97 -1.71
C ILE A 562 -12.78 20.89 -1.32
N PHE A 563 -11.71 20.80 -2.08
CA PHE A 563 -10.59 19.89 -1.81
C PHE A 563 -9.56 20.61 -0.93
N GLY A 564 -9.32 20.07 0.28
CA GLY A 564 -8.58 20.77 1.31
C GLY A 564 -7.12 21.05 0.97
N ASP A 565 -6.48 20.14 0.27
CA ASP A 565 -5.04 20.26 -0.05
C ASP A 565 -4.77 21.34 -1.13
N THR A 566 -5.76 21.64 -1.96
CA THR A 566 -5.62 22.56 -3.12
C THR A 566 -6.53 23.77 -3.06
N GLY A 567 -7.51 23.80 -2.16
CA GLY A 567 -8.59 24.81 -2.13
C GLY A 567 -9.52 24.76 -3.36
N LYS A 568 -9.37 23.74 -4.20
CA LYS A 568 -10.10 23.61 -5.45
C LYS A 568 -11.57 23.35 -5.22
N ARG A 569 -12.42 24.09 -5.96
CA ARG A 569 -13.88 23.96 -5.89
C ARG A 569 -14.41 23.27 -7.14
N ILE A 570 -15.19 22.19 -6.95
CA ILE A 570 -15.77 21.41 -8.05
C ILE A 570 -17.24 21.14 -7.75
N ALA A 571 -18.10 21.35 -8.73
CA ALA A 571 -19.52 21.00 -8.60
C ALA A 571 -19.65 19.47 -8.42
N PRO A 572 -20.49 19.00 -7.49
CA PRO A 572 -20.65 17.56 -7.19
C PRO A 572 -20.97 16.71 -8.42
N SER A 573 -21.74 17.24 -9.38
CA SER A 573 -22.10 16.57 -10.63
C SER A 573 -20.92 16.35 -11.59
N LEU A 574 -19.83 17.06 -11.41
CA LEU A 574 -18.61 16.93 -12.23
C LEU A 574 -17.57 16.02 -11.57
N LEU A 575 -17.79 15.59 -10.33
CA LEU A 575 -16.82 14.73 -9.66
C LEU A 575 -16.70 13.38 -10.39
N PRO A 576 -15.46 12.90 -10.59
CA PRO A 576 -15.26 11.52 -11.02
C PRO A 576 -15.78 10.53 -9.95
N ALA A 577 -15.66 9.24 -10.20
CA ALA A 577 -16.04 8.22 -9.22
C ALA A 577 -15.48 8.55 -7.83
N HIS A 578 -16.36 8.64 -6.85
CA HIS A 578 -16.04 9.03 -5.46
C HIS A 578 -16.91 8.24 -4.47
N GLU A 579 -16.56 8.29 -3.20
CA GLU A 579 -17.31 7.65 -2.11
C GLU A 579 -17.24 8.50 -0.84
N THR A 580 -18.15 8.24 0.12
CA THR A 580 -18.13 8.87 1.45
C THR A 580 -16.87 8.42 2.21
N ALA A 581 -16.21 9.34 2.89
CA ALA A 581 -14.88 9.13 3.47
C ALA A 581 -14.65 9.79 4.84
N PHE A 582 -15.62 9.75 5.74
CA PHE A 582 -15.34 10.00 7.17
C PHE A 582 -14.40 8.91 7.71
N ALA A 583 -14.70 7.66 7.39
CA ALA A 583 -13.84 6.52 7.58
C ALA A 583 -13.30 6.03 6.25
N ILE A 584 -12.07 5.52 6.24
CA ILE A 584 -11.41 4.92 5.09
C ILE A 584 -10.77 3.59 5.48
N THR A 585 -10.37 2.78 4.50
CA THR A 585 -9.59 1.58 4.81
C THR A 585 -8.17 1.95 5.24
N ILE A 586 -7.53 1.08 6.03
CA ILE A 586 -6.12 1.24 6.40
C ILE A 586 -5.23 1.33 5.15
N HIS A 587 -5.55 0.59 4.07
CA HIS A 587 -4.85 0.70 2.79
C HIS A 587 -4.96 2.12 2.17
N GLN A 588 -6.15 2.71 2.19
CA GLN A 588 -6.35 4.07 1.66
C GLN A 588 -5.67 5.16 2.49
N SER A 589 -5.33 4.86 3.74
CA SER A 589 -4.63 5.80 4.63
C SER A 589 -3.11 5.85 4.39
N GLN A 590 -2.56 4.92 3.58
CA GLN A 590 -1.14 4.94 3.25
C GLN A 590 -0.75 6.29 2.64
N GLY A 591 0.41 6.81 3.02
CA GLY A 591 0.83 8.17 2.68
C GLY A 591 0.06 9.28 3.41
N SER A 592 -0.84 8.99 4.36
CA SER A 592 -1.57 9.99 5.17
C SER A 592 -1.23 9.86 6.65
N GLU A 593 -1.46 10.94 7.42
CA GLU A 593 -1.23 11.00 8.86
C GLU A 593 -2.28 11.87 9.53
N PHE A 594 -2.68 11.52 10.75
CA PHE A 594 -3.74 12.17 11.51
C PHE A 594 -3.31 12.32 12.97
N GLU A 595 -3.92 13.24 13.71
CA GLU A 595 -3.62 13.41 15.14
C GLU A 595 -4.20 12.26 15.97
N HIS A 596 -5.46 11.92 15.72
CA HIS A 596 -6.20 10.88 16.41
C HIS A 596 -6.63 9.81 15.40
N VAL A 597 -6.21 8.57 15.60
CA VAL A 597 -6.56 7.44 14.74
C VAL A 597 -7.33 6.40 15.53
N ALA A 598 -8.41 5.92 14.96
CA ALA A 598 -9.06 4.69 15.44
C ALA A 598 -8.84 3.57 14.43
N VAL A 599 -8.30 2.44 14.89
CA VAL A 599 -8.05 1.25 14.08
C VAL A 599 -9.14 0.22 14.40
N PHE A 600 -9.96 -0.10 13.41
CA PHE A 600 -11.02 -1.12 13.51
C PHE A 600 -10.52 -2.42 12.89
N LEU A 601 -10.27 -3.41 13.75
CA LEU A 601 -9.87 -4.75 13.34
C LEU A 601 -11.07 -5.51 12.75
N PRO A 602 -10.84 -6.53 11.90
CA PRO A 602 -11.96 -7.35 11.39
C PRO A 602 -12.62 -8.11 12.55
N GLU A 603 -13.92 -8.33 12.44
CA GLU A 603 -14.67 -9.10 13.44
C GLU A 603 -14.14 -10.54 13.53
N LYS A 604 -13.87 -11.16 12.36
CA LYS A 604 -13.39 -12.55 12.27
C LYS A 604 -11.87 -12.58 12.20
N PRO A 605 -11.19 -13.21 13.17
CA PRO A 605 -9.73 -13.32 13.15
C PRO A 605 -9.22 -14.08 11.91
N ASP A 606 -9.97 -15.08 11.44
CA ASP A 606 -9.59 -15.94 10.31
C ASP A 606 -9.93 -15.34 8.94
N SER A 607 -10.29 -14.06 8.88
CA SER A 607 -10.64 -13.35 7.63
C SER A 607 -9.46 -13.14 6.66
N GLY A 608 -8.23 -13.44 7.07
CA GLY A 608 -7.00 -13.13 6.33
C GLY A 608 -6.62 -11.64 6.31
N LEU A 609 -7.45 -10.77 6.92
CA LEU A 609 -7.19 -9.34 7.04
C LEU A 609 -6.50 -8.95 8.35
N ALA A 610 -6.61 -9.80 9.39
CA ALA A 610 -5.93 -9.58 10.66
C ALA A 610 -4.45 -9.92 10.53
N THR A 611 -3.66 -8.99 10.02
CA THR A 611 -2.22 -9.17 9.81
C THR A 611 -1.41 -8.09 10.51
N ARG A 612 -0.16 -8.42 10.81
CA ARG A 612 0.81 -7.55 11.45
C ARG A 612 1.02 -6.25 10.68
N GLU A 613 1.19 -6.37 9.37
CA GLU A 613 1.40 -5.21 8.49
C GLU A 613 0.20 -4.28 8.49
N LEU A 614 -1.03 -4.83 8.58
CA LEU A 614 -2.25 -4.04 8.66
C LEU A 614 -2.33 -3.27 9.99
N LEU A 615 -2.13 -3.96 11.11
CA LEU A 615 -2.13 -3.34 12.43
C LEU A 615 -1.04 -2.27 12.55
N TYR A 616 0.20 -2.61 12.14
CA TYR A 616 1.32 -1.67 12.13
C TYR A 616 1.04 -0.44 11.29
N THR A 617 0.53 -0.63 10.05
CA THR A 617 0.18 0.49 9.17
C THR A 617 -0.87 1.38 9.82
N GLY A 618 -1.91 0.81 10.42
CA GLY A 618 -2.97 1.58 11.10
C GLY A 618 -2.44 2.37 12.29
N VAL A 619 -1.71 1.72 13.19
CA VAL A 619 -1.13 2.34 14.39
C VAL A 619 -0.18 3.48 14.03
N THR A 620 0.63 3.30 12.99
CA THR A 620 1.63 4.31 12.58
C THR A 620 1.06 5.47 11.77
N ARG A 621 -0.25 5.52 11.51
CA ARG A 621 -0.91 6.68 10.88
C ARG A 621 -1.14 7.82 11.87
N THR A 622 -1.03 7.59 13.17
CA THR A 622 -1.21 8.67 14.16
C THR A 622 0.03 9.54 14.34
N LYS A 623 -0.21 10.79 14.68
CA LYS A 623 0.80 11.73 15.23
C LYS A 623 0.66 11.88 16.74
N GLY A 624 -0.50 11.56 17.30
CA GLY A 624 -0.84 11.74 18.72
C GLY A 624 -1.39 10.46 19.34
N THR A 625 -2.66 10.17 19.15
CA THR A 625 -3.37 9.09 19.84
C THR A 625 -3.85 8.00 18.90
N VAL A 626 -3.73 6.73 19.31
CA VAL A 626 -4.34 5.59 18.62
C VAL A 626 -5.33 4.89 19.53
N THR A 627 -6.51 4.60 18.99
CA THR A 627 -7.53 3.76 19.63
C THR A 627 -7.75 2.52 18.78
N ILE A 628 -7.71 1.34 19.38
CA ILE A 628 -7.89 0.06 18.69
C ILE A 628 -9.24 -0.53 19.12
N PHE A 629 -10.06 -0.93 18.16
CA PHE A 629 -11.32 -1.63 18.37
C PHE A 629 -11.24 -3.04 17.78
N GLY A 630 -11.53 -4.05 18.57
CA GLY A 630 -11.51 -5.44 18.15
C GLY A 630 -11.23 -6.40 19.29
N SER A 631 -11.67 -7.66 19.14
CA SER A 631 -11.50 -8.67 20.16
C SER A 631 -10.02 -9.00 20.42
N GLU A 632 -9.70 -9.43 21.64
CA GLU A 632 -8.36 -9.90 21.99
C GLU A 632 -7.88 -10.99 21.03
N ARG A 633 -8.76 -11.91 20.66
CA ARG A 633 -8.45 -12.97 19.70
C ARG A 633 -8.00 -12.40 18.36
N THR A 634 -8.71 -11.41 17.83
CA THR A 634 -8.36 -10.77 16.55
C THR A 634 -7.07 -9.96 16.66
N LEU A 635 -6.88 -9.25 17.77
CA LEU A 635 -5.64 -8.51 18.02
C LEU A 635 -4.42 -9.47 18.09
N ARG A 636 -4.52 -10.56 18.82
CA ARG A 636 -3.48 -11.60 18.90
C ARG A 636 -3.18 -12.21 17.53
N THR A 637 -4.23 -12.54 16.77
CA THR A 637 -4.07 -13.04 15.41
C THR A 637 -3.36 -12.03 14.53
N ALA A 638 -3.74 -10.75 14.60
CA ALA A 638 -3.11 -9.69 13.82
C ALA A 638 -1.61 -9.54 14.13
N VAL A 639 -1.19 -9.68 15.39
CA VAL A 639 0.23 -9.61 15.79
C VAL A 639 0.99 -10.86 15.33
N ALA A 640 0.39 -12.06 15.46
CA ALA A 640 1.03 -13.32 15.10
C ALA A 640 1.12 -13.53 13.59
N SER A 641 0.12 -13.07 12.83
CA SER A 641 0.00 -13.37 11.40
C SER A 641 0.78 -12.37 10.55
N ARG A 642 1.63 -12.89 9.67
CA ARG A 642 2.33 -12.12 8.66
C ARG A 642 1.70 -12.36 7.28
N THR A 643 1.62 -11.32 6.48
CA THR A 643 1.23 -11.48 5.07
C THR A 643 2.31 -12.25 4.34
N ALA A 644 2.08 -13.56 4.09
CA ALA A 644 3.00 -14.39 3.35
C ALA A 644 2.70 -14.28 1.85
N ARG A 645 3.55 -13.55 1.11
CA ARG A 645 3.52 -13.51 -0.35
C ARG A 645 4.63 -14.39 -0.89
N VAL A 646 4.27 -15.31 -1.77
CA VAL A 646 5.23 -16.21 -2.41
C VAL A 646 5.72 -15.57 -3.71
N GLY A 647 7.03 -15.45 -3.86
CA GLY A 647 7.72 -14.96 -5.04
C GLY A 647 9.13 -15.55 -5.14
N GLY A 648 9.79 -15.35 -6.26
CA GLY A 648 11.16 -15.79 -6.49
C GLY A 648 12.14 -14.65 -6.75
N LEU A 649 11.70 -13.37 -6.60
CA LEU A 649 12.54 -12.21 -6.91
C LEU A 649 13.86 -12.22 -6.13
N ALA A 650 13.82 -12.50 -4.83
CA ALA A 650 15.03 -12.54 -3.99
C ALA A 650 16.04 -13.57 -4.51
N GLN A 651 15.58 -14.79 -4.83
CA GLN A 651 16.44 -15.83 -5.39
C GLN A 651 17.02 -15.43 -6.74
N ARG A 652 16.19 -14.84 -7.64
CA ARG A 652 16.66 -14.39 -8.96
C ARG A 652 17.71 -13.29 -8.85
N LEU A 653 17.57 -12.37 -7.89
CA LEU A 653 18.58 -11.36 -7.61
C LEU A 653 19.90 -12.00 -7.21
N GLU A 654 19.87 -13.02 -6.32
CA GLU A 654 21.09 -13.77 -5.94
C GLU A 654 21.76 -14.44 -7.14
N GLU A 655 20.98 -15.12 -7.98
CA GLU A 655 21.49 -15.79 -9.19
C GLU A 655 22.14 -14.79 -10.15
N ARG A 656 21.54 -13.60 -10.34
CA ARG A 656 22.05 -12.57 -11.24
C ARG A 656 23.31 -11.89 -10.70
N VAL A 657 23.34 -11.58 -9.41
CA VAL A 657 24.54 -10.98 -8.77
C VAL A 657 25.71 -11.95 -8.86
N ARG A 658 25.53 -13.23 -8.50
CA ARG A 658 26.57 -14.26 -8.65
C ARG A 658 27.07 -14.39 -10.10
N SER A 659 26.17 -14.35 -11.07
CA SER A 659 26.54 -14.44 -12.50
C SER A 659 27.32 -13.21 -12.98
N THR A 660 27.15 -12.05 -12.34
CA THR A 660 27.86 -10.83 -12.67
C THR A 660 29.25 -10.79 -12.03
N GLU A 661 29.42 -11.35 -10.83
CA GLU A 661 30.68 -11.44 -10.12
C GLU A 661 31.67 -12.45 -10.76
N VAL A 662 31.15 -13.44 -11.48
CA VAL A 662 31.97 -14.47 -12.17
C VAL A 662 32.48 -13.98 -13.54
N ARG A 663 31.88 -12.94 -14.10
CA ARG A 663 32.30 -12.31 -15.38
C ARG A 663 33.24 -11.15 -15.11
#